data_fa7ccf70d39d83973f1a9903b4c5d918
#
_entry.id   fa7ccf70d39d83973f1a9903b4c5d918
#
_cell.length_a   1.000
_cell.length_b   1.000
_cell.length_c   1.000
_cell.angle_alpha   90.00
_cell.angle_beta   90.00
_cell.angle_gamma   90.00
#
_symmetry.space_group_name_H-M   'P 1'
#
loop_
_entity.id
_entity.type
_entity.pdbx_description
1 polymer ?
#
loop_
_entity_poly.entity_id
_entity_poly.type
_entity_poly.pdbx_seq_one_letter_code
_entity_poly.pdbx_strand_id
1 'polypeptide(L)'
;MSEPRRTPLYDRHCALDARMVAFGGWEMPIQYSPGIVQEHLLTRKTAGLFDVSHMGRFVVRGKDAKAFLQHVLTNNAEALDGHEAGAQYTLIPNPSGGAVDDAYLYRFEESAHVLVVNAANLDKDWEALRAASEAFPDVALTDRTEDLAMLALQGPRSRDILARVVESGALPEPLRNAAGVVTIQGRKVQVARTGYTGEPVCFELFLPADIAPALWDRLLEEGASPVGLGARDTLRLEAGLPLYGHELGVDPDGNEIPVMACPLARFAVSFSPLKGDFVGRKPLLRQFEARARILSRDFSRIHDLPRLIRPVAVTGRGVARDAARVFRGDQHVGYVTSGTMVPYWKMTGEGLDSIPTDDHALRALCLAYIDADVLEEEELSIEVRGRQIEAVVVPYHLRNDAPPYARPIIAGAAPSPTAPAKPSVRALLEETVANTQWRQQACINLIPSEMTASPMVRLLSVMDPSFRYAEHRKVRAFYDADVFYYQGTDFIARVERLLEKEWMDYLGCTEVETRLISGQMANTAVFSAMMQYLNRDDPRREPVRIAPVMHHHIAKGGHLSSQPMGALRDFVGRDPRTEKPAVVPFPVLPGNPYRVDVPATLARIEEARPKLIIFGKSMVLCREPVREIRRFLDQAGIRAVVMYDMAHVLGLVGPHFQQPFEEGADLVTGSTHKTFFGPQRGVASTRFREEEELYALWEAVTARTFPGSVSNHHLGTLLGLLMAAYEMNHFKEDYQPRVLANARAFARALSDSGLDIAGDPEEGFTETHQVVVNVGYGKGPEVSSRLEANHIICNYQATPDEEGFTAAGGLRLGVAEMTRFGMDEAAFQELAGLIRDVVVDRSDVREAVRALRKRFLELRYCFREEAFDGLVQELHALIR
;
A
#
# COMPACT_ATOMS: atom_id res chain seq x y z
N MET A 1 36.71 -34.39 -2.56
CA MET A 1 35.56 -33.53 -2.84
C MET A 1 34.87 -34.10 -4.07
N SER A 2 33.61 -34.44 -4.02
CA SER A 2 32.82 -34.84 -5.19
C SER A 2 32.84 -33.71 -6.24
N GLU A 3 32.80 -34.06 -7.51
CA GLU A 3 32.65 -33.07 -8.58
C GLU A 3 31.36 -32.29 -8.32
N PRO A 4 31.36 -30.94 -8.50
CA PRO A 4 30.16 -30.15 -8.29
C PRO A 4 29.07 -30.55 -9.31
N ARG A 5 27.81 -30.54 -8.87
CA ARG A 5 26.64 -30.82 -9.71
C ARG A 5 26.47 -29.72 -10.77
N ARG A 6 25.76 -30.03 -11.86
CA ARG A 6 25.46 -29.11 -12.94
C ARG A 6 23.95 -28.97 -13.12
N THR A 7 23.50 -27.77 -13.34
CA THR A 7 22.09 -27.52 -13.68
C THR A 7 21.80 -27.88 -15.15
N PRO A 8 20.55 -28.07 -15.56
CA PRO A 8 20.20 -28.30 -16.97
C PRO A 8 20.65 -27.16 -17.91
N LEU A 9 21.00 -25.98 -17.36
CA LEU A 9 21.42 -24.81 -18.11
C LEU A 9 22.92 -24.61 -18.18
N TYR A 10 23.71 -25.51 -17.61
CA TYR A 10 25.18 -25.38 -17.55
C TYR A 10 25.81 -25.03 -18.90
N ASP A 11 25.48 -25.80 -19.97
CA ASP A 11 25.99 -25.55 -21.31
C ASP A 11 25.57 -24.19 -21.88
N ARG A 12 24.37 -23.71 -21.52
CA ARG A 12 23.88 -22.37 -21.92
C ARG A 12 24.68 -21.27 -21.23
N HIS A 13 25.00 -21.45 -19.94
CA HIS A 13 25.85 -20.49 -19.22
C HIS A 13 27.25 -20.43 -19.84
N CYS A 14 27.84 -21.56 -20.15
CA CYS A 14 29.16 -21.64 -20.83
C CYS A 14 29.10 -20.99 -22.22
N ALA A 15 28.05 -21.24 -23.01
CA ALA A 15 27.87 -20.64 -24.34
C ALA A 15 27.68 -19.11 -24.31
N LEU A 16 27.24 -18.57 -23.18
CA LEU A 16 27.11 -17.13 -22.93
C LEU A 16 28.33 -16.52 -22.24
N ASP A 17 29.46 -17.20 -22.23
CA ASP A 17 30.72 -16.80 -21.59
C ASP A 17 30.56 -16.45 -20.10
N ALA A 18 29.69 -17.16 -19.39
CA ALA A 18 29.48 -16.93 -17.97
C ALA A 18 30.73 -17.38 -17.17
N ARG A 19 31.10 -16.57 -16.19
CA ARG A 19 32.12 -16.98 -15.21
C ARG A 19 31.49 -17.96 -14.21
N MET A 20 31.83 -19.23 -14.35
CA MET A 20 31.33 -20.30 -13.48
C MET A 20 32.11 -20.37 -12.16
N VAL A 21 31.43 -20.66 -11.06
CA VAL A 21 32.02 -20.88 -9.73
C VAL A 21 31.31 -22.02 -9.01
N ALA A 22 31.99 -22.64 -8.07
CA ALA A 22 31.38 -23.60 -7.16
C ALA A 22 30.55 -22.85 -6.11
N PHE A 23 29.25 -23.16 -6.02
CA PHE A 23 28.31 -22.57 -5.07
C PHE A 23 27.31 -23.64 -4.59
N GLY A 24 27.24 -23.86 -3.26
CA GLY A 24 26.29 -24.81 -2.66
C GLY A 24 26.38 -26.24 -3.24
N GLY A 25 27.57 -26.70 -3.65
CA GLY A 25 27.78 -28.02 -4.28
C GLY A 25 27.47 -28.08 -5.78
N TRP A 26 27.17 -26.92 -6.42
CA TRP A 26 26.87 -26.81 -7.85
C TRP A 26 27.87 -25.89 -8.57
N GLU A 27 28.06 -26.09 -9.90
CA GLU A 27 28.72 -25.14 -10.79
C GLU A 27 27.69 -24.09 -11.27
N MET A 28 27.82 -22.84 -10.84
CA MET A 28 26.84 -21.76 -11.09
C MET A 28 27.49 -20.53 -11.72
N PRO A 29 26.76 -19.77 -12.57
CA PRO A 29 27.28 -18.53 -13.12
C PRO A 29 27.29 -17.43 -12.02
N ILE A 30 28.48 -16.91 -11.72
CA ILE A 30 28.62 -15.77 -10.81
C ILE A 30 28.25 -14.47 -11.51
N GLN A 31 28.62 -14.36 -12.80
CA GLN A 31 28.29 -13.23 -13.68
C GLN A 31 28.43 -13.63 -15.15
N TYR A 32 27.77 -12.87 -16.02
CA TYR A 32 27.97 -12.93 -17.48
C TYR A 32 28.86 -11.78 -17.96
N SER A 33 29.06 -11.67 -19.28
CA SER A 33 29.96 -10.69 -19.89
C SER A 33 29.70 -9.22 -19.47
N PRO A 34 28.46 -8.74 -19.28
CA PRO A 34 28.20 -7.37 -18.82
C PRO A 34 28.71 -7.10 -17.40
N GLY A 35 28.87 -8.13 -16.57
CA GLY A 35 29.33 -8.06 -15.19
C GLY A 35 28.22 -7.70 -14.19
N ILE A 36 28.51 -7.97 -12.91
CA ILE A 36 27.53 -7.89 -11.79
C ILE A 36 26.80 -6.53 -11.76
N VAL A 37 27.51 -5.43 -11.99
CA VAL A 37 26.93 -4.08 -11.93
C VAL A 37 25.86 -3.89 -13.01
N GLN A 38 26.14 -4.28 -14.24
CA GLN A 38 25.19 -4.12 -15.34
C GLN A 38 24.04 -5.11 -15.24
N GLU A 39 24.28 -6.32 -14.80
CA GLU A 39 23.24 -7.33 -14.57
C GLU A 39 22.24 -6.85 -13.51
N HIS A 40 22.73 -6.26 -12.40
CA HIS A 40 21.89 -5.65 -11.38
C HIS A 40 21.03 -4.52 -11.98
N LEU A 41 21.66 -3.57 -12.66
CA LEU A 41 20.99 -2.41 -13.23
C LEU A 41 19.99 -2.79 -14.33
N LEU A 42 20.31 -3.78 -15.17
CA LEU A 42 19.40 -4.31 -16.18
C LEU A 42 18.17 -4.97 -15.56
N THR A 43 18.35 -5.73 -14.47
CA THR A 43 17.22 -6.31 -13.72
C THR A 43 16.27 -5.24 -13.23
N ARG A 44 16.78 -4.12 -12.70
CA ARG A 44 15.97 -2.98 -12.24
C ARG A 44 15.29 -2.21 -13.38
N LYS A 45 15.90 -2.18 -14.58
CA LYS A 45 15.41 -1.40 -15.72
C LYS A 45 14.51 -2.20 -16.66
N THR A 46 14.77 -3.50 -16.79
CA THR A 46 14.09 -4.38 -17.76
C THR A 46 13.60 -5.67 -17.10
N ALA A 47 14.32 -6.78 -17.34
CA ALA A 47 14.03 -8.05 -16.70
C ALA A 47 15.31 -8.90 -16.66
N GLY A 48 15.66 -9.36 -15.45
CA GLY A 48 16.72 -10.35 -15.23
C GLY A 48 16.14 -11.76 -15.24
N LEU A 49 16.84 -12.66 -15.91
CA LEU A 49 16.56 -14.10 -15.93
C LEU A 49 17.66 -14.84 -15.17
N PHE A 50 17.26 -15.56 -14.13
CA PHE A 50 18.15 -16.27 -13.23
C PHE A 50 17.94 -17.78 -13.35
N ASP A 51 19.02 -18.53 -13.43
CA ASP A 51 18.97 -19.96 -13.11
C ASP A 51 19.06 -20.17 -11.61
N VAL A 52 17.99 -20.69 -11.03
CA VAL A 52 17.90 -21.04 -9.61
C VAL A 52 17.66 -22.56 -9.42
N SER A 53 18.01 -23.36 -10.44
CA SER A 53 17.83 -24.81 -10.44
C SER A 53 18.76 -25.53 -9.46
N HIS A 54 19.70 -24.85 -8.82
CA HIS A 54 20.50 -25.40 -7.72
C HIS A 54 19.77 -25.46 -6.38
N MET A 55 18.66 -24.72 -6.20
CA MET A 55 17.82 -24.78 -5.00
C MET A 55 17.19 -26.17 -4.85
N GLY A 56 16.99 -26.65 -3.61
CA GLY A 56 16.28 -27.91 -3.38
C GLY A 56 14.79 -27.83 -3.67
N ARG A 57 14.19 -28.86 -4.27
CA ARG A 57 12.75 -28.95 -4.56
C ARG A 57 12.18 -30.25 -4.02
N PHE A 58 11.63 -30.20 -2.81
CA PHE A 58 11.03 -31.36 -2.16
C PHE A 58 9.52 -31.35 -2.37
N VAL A 59 8.99 -32.44 -2.90
CA VAL A 59 7.55 -32.63 -3.09
C VAL A 59 6.99 -33.43 -1.93
N VAL A 60 5.96 -32.85 -1.29
CA VAL A 60 5.26 -33.44 -0.15
C VAL A 60 3.85 -33.83 -0.57
N ARG A 61 3.50 -35.10 -0.44
CA ARG A 61 2.18 -35.65 -0.78
C ARG A 61 1.69 -36.58 0.32
N GLY A 62 0.41 -36.96 0.24
CA GLY A 62 -0.22 -37.90 1.16
C GLY A 62 -1.31 -37.26 2.03
N LYS A 63 -2.06 -38.07 2.75
CA LYS A 63 -3.17 -37.59 3.60
C LYS A 63 -2.65 -36.78 4.78
N ASP A 64 -1.49 -37.14 5.32
CA ASP A 64 -0.89 -36.47 6.46
C ASP A 64 0.03 -35.30 6.04
N ALA A 65 0.15 -35.01 4.73
CA ALA A 65 1.07 -33.98 4.23
C ALA A 65 0.86 -32.62 4.88
N LYS A 66 -0.40 -32.21 5.09
CA LYS A 66 -0.71 -30.94 5.77
C LYS A 66 -0.29 -30.96 7.25
N ALA A 67 -0.67 -32.00 7.98
CA ALA A 67 -0.31 -32.14 9.40
C ALA A 67 1.20 -32.15 9.58
N PHE A 68 1.92 -32.85 8.70
CA PHE A 68 3.37 -32.85 8.65
C PHE A 68 3.93 -31.43 8.41
N LEU A 69 3.50 -30.74 7.36
CA LEU A 69 3.94 -29.37 7.07
C LEU A 69 3.58 -28.38 8.19
N GLN A 70 2.44 -28.56 8.85
CA GLN A 70 2.08 -27.80 10.03
C GLN A 70 3.05 -28.03 11.20
N HIS A 71 3.60 -29.23 11.34
CA HIS A 71 4.53 -29.58 12.42
C HIS A 71 5.96 -29.11 12.14
N VAL A 72 6.47 -29.27 10.89
CA VAL A 72 7.89 -29.03 10.57
C VAL A 72 8.20 -27.62 10.08
N LEU A 73 7.21 -26.85 9.69
CA LEU A 73 7.37 -25.47 9.21
C LEU A 73 6.83 -24.47 10.22
N THR A 74 7.31 -23.24 10.19
CA THR A 74 6.87 -22.18 11.10
C THR A 74 5.60 -21.48 10.65
N ASN A 75 5.31 -21.45 9.34
CA ASN A 75 4.12 -20.79 8.82
C ASN A 75 2.93 -21.73 8.69
N ASN A 76 1.72 -21.16 8.61
CA ASN A 76 0.49 -21.94 8.52
C ASN A 76 0.28 -22.50 7.09
N ALA A 77 0.58 -23.78 6.89
CA ALA A 77 0.43 -24.43 5.57
C ALA A 77 -1.03 -24.49 5.10
N GLU A 78 -2.03 -24.49 6.01
CA GLU A 78 -3.46 -24.47 5.65
C GLU A 78 -3.88 -23.15 5.00
N ALA A 79 -3.12 -22.07 5.21
CA ALA A 79 -3.41 -20.79 4.56
C ALA A 79 -3.26 -20.84 3.03
N LEU A 80 -2.59 -21.86 2.50
CA LEU A 80 -2.48 -22.11 1.06
C LEU A 80 -3.73 -22.75 0.45
N ASP A 81 -4.69 -23.19 1.25
CA ASP A 81 -5.97 -23.75 0.77
C ASP A 81 -6.95 -22.66 0.25
N GLY A 82 -6.64 -21.38 0.49
CA GLY A 82 -7.43 -20.26 0.00
C GLY A 82 -7.15 -19.94 -1.47
N HIS A 83 -8.15 -19.40 -2.18
CA HIS A 83 -8.09 -19.16 -3.64
C HIS A 83 -7.09 -18.07 -4.08
N GLU A 84 -6.52 -17.30 -3.16
CA GLU A 84 -5.70 -16.12 -3.49
C GLU A 84 -4.18 -16.29 -3.28
N ALA A 85 -3.72 -17.36 -2.62
CA ALA A 85 -2.29 -17.56 -2.34
C ALA A 85 -1.89 -19.01 -2.58
N GLY A 86 -0.98 -19.22 -3.53
CA GLY A 86 -0.39 -20.52 -3.85
C GLY A 86 1.00 -20.72 -3.27
N ALA A 87 1.60 -19.72 -2.61
CA ALA A 87 2.95 -19.78 -2.08
C ALA A 87 3.11 -18.98 -0.78
N GLN A 88 4.06 -19.37 0.08
CA GLN A 88 4.38 -18.63 1.30
C GLN A 88 5.83 -18.81 1.73
N TYR A 89 6.43 -17.77 2.26
CA TYR A 89 7.71 -17.82 2.95
C TYR A 89 7.53 -18.49 4.32
N THR A 90 8.42 -19.39 4.68
CA THR A 90 8.41 -20.15 5.92
C THR A 90 9.84 -20.48 6.36
N LEU A 91 10.00 -21.10 7.54
CA LEU A 91 11.28 -21.63 7.99
C LEU A 91 11.11 -23.10 8.42
N ILE A 92 12.18 -23.84 8.33
CA ILE A 92 12.36 -25.13 8.98
C ILE A 92 13.05 -24.81 10.33
N PRO A 93 12.30 -24.79 11.45
CA PRO A 93 12.85 -24.37 12.73
C PRO A 93 13.56 -25.55 13.44
N ASN A 94 14.43 -25.21 14.38
CA ASN A 94 14.95 -26.17 15.34
C ASN A 94 14.25 -26.01 16.71
N PRO A 95 14.46 -26.95 17.67
CA PRO A 95 13.81 -26.89 18.98
C PRO A 95 14.20 -25.68 19.84
N SER A 96 15.34 -25.02 19.61
CA SER A 96 15.80 -23.83 20.32
C SER A 96 15.18 -22.52 19.82
N GLY A 97 14.49 -22.54 18.67
CA GLY A 97 13.88 -21.36 18.04
C GLY A 97 14.83 -20.65 17.07
N GLY A 98 15.86 -21.33 16.62
CA GLY A 98 16.67 -20.97 15.47
C GLY A 98 16.14 -21.60 14.19
N ALA A 99 16.81 -21.35 13.07
CA ALA A 99 16.46 -21.91 11.77
C ALA A 99 17.43 -23.04 11.37
N VAL A 100 16.88 -24.18 10.98
CA VAL A 100 17.61 -25.19 10.20
C VAL A 100 17.83 -24.65 8.81
N ASP A 101 16.78 -24.10 8.18
CA ASP A 101 16.83 -23.35 6.93
C ASP A 101 15.65 -22.37 6.83
N ASP A 102 15.72 -21.42 5.89
CA ASP A 102 14.56 -20.71 5.40
C ASP A 102 14.11 -21.33 4.07
N ALA A 103 12.80 -21.32 3.85
CA ALA A 103 12.18 -22.05 2.76
C ALA A 103 10.97 -21.31 2.17
N TYR A 104 10.60 -21.73 0.97
CA TYR A 104 9.38 -21.27 0.34
C TYR A 104 8.47 -22.47 0.03
N LEU A 105 7.23 -22.44 0.53
CA LEU A 105 6.23 -23.50 0.31
C LEU A 105 5.28 -23.09 -0.80
N TYR A 106 5.14 -23.92 -1.83
CA TYR A 106 4.24 -23.72 -2.97
C TYR A 106 3.17 -24.80 -3.01
N ARG A 107 1.98 -24.42 -3.45
CA ARG A 107 0.88 -25.32 -3.72
C ARG A 107 0.31 -25.02 -5.10
N PHE A 108 0.72 -25.81 -6.08
CA PHE A 108 0.23 -25.73 -7.47
C PHE A 108 -0.93 -26.69 -7.74
N GLU A 109 -1.06 -27.74 -6.94
CA GLU A 109 -2.06 -28.80 -7.03
C GLU A 109 -2.67 -29.08 -5.65
N GLU A 110 -3.91 -29.53 -5.61
CA GLU A 110 -4.59 -29.85 -4.34
C GLU A 110 -3.86 -30.91 -3.50
N SER A 111 -3.25 -31.89 -4.16
CA SER A 111 -2.67 -33.08 -3.53
C SER A 111 -1.17 -32.99 -3.30
N ALA A 112 -0.52 -31.88 -3.65
CA ALA A 112 0.93 -31.78 -3.60
C ALA A 112 1.39 -30.39 -3.19
N HIS A 113 2.42 -30.36 -2.34
CA HIS A 113 3.17 -29.15 -2.00
C HIS A 113 4.61 -29.29 -2.48
N VAL A 114 5.19 -28.18 -2.93
CA VAL A 114 6.61 -28.09 -3.30
C VAL A 114 7.30 -27.20 -2.27
N LEU A 115 8.25 -27.73 -1.53
CA LEU A 115 9.08 -26.99 -0.60
C LEU A 115 10.42 -26.70 -1.28
N VAL A 116 10.73 -25.42 -1.44
CA VAL A 116 12.01 -24.94 -1.99
C VAL A 116 12.93 -24.55 -0.84
N VAL A 117 14.13 -25.11 -0.80
CA VAL A 117 15.14 -24.93 0.24
C VAL A 117 16.47 -24.48 -0.35
N ASN A 118 17.36 -23.95 0.47
CA ASN A 118 18.66 -23.46 0.05
C ASN A 118 19.60 -24.61 -0.40
N ALA A 119 20.30 -24.41 -1.49
CA ALA A 119 21.18 -25.41 -2.09
C ALA A 119 22.26 -25.93 -1.12
N ALA A 120 22.84 -25.06 -0.31
CA ALA A 120 23.87 -25.41 0.68
C ALA A 120 23.36 -26.27 1.83
N ASN A 121 22.04 -26.26 2.08
CA ASN A 121 21.38 -26.96 3.18
C ASN A 121 20.61 -28.22 2.72
N LEU A 122 20.61 -28.54 1.44
CA LEU A 122 19.76 -29.56 0.84
C LEU A 122 19.80 -30.89 1.60
N ASP A 123 20.99 -31.43 1.87
CA ASP A 123 21.14 -32.70 2.56
C ASP A 123 20.67 -32.62 4.03
N LYS A 124 20.98 -31.53 4.72
CA LYS A 124 20.59 -31.29 6.11
C LYS A 124 19.07 -31.19 6.23
N ASP A 125 18.42 -30.43 5.33
CA ASP A 125 16.98 -30.24 5.32
C ASP A 125 16.25 -31.53 4.96
N TRP A 126 16.79 -32.28 3.98
CA TRP A 126 16.23 -33.57 3.63
C TRP A 126 16.27 -34.57 4.80
N GLU A 127 17.40 -34.66 5.51
CA GLU A 127 17.51 -35.51 6.69
C GLU A 127 16.55 -35.10 7.81
N ALA A 128 16.47 -33.80 8.09
CA ALA A 128 15.57 -33.28 9.12
C ALA A 128 14.09 -33.56 8.79
N LEU A 129 13.68 -33.29 7.56
CA LEU A 129 12.29 -33.54 7.11
C LEU A 129 11.97 -35.03 7.07
N ARG A 130 12.90 -35.86 6.62
CA ARG A 130 12.74 -37.33 6.59
C ARG A 130 12.59 -37.91 7.99
N ALA A 131 13.42 -37.47 8.94
CA ALA A 131 13.31 -37.91 10.32
C ALA A 131 11.96 -37.50 10.95
N ALA A 132 11.52 -36.29 10.70
CA ALA A 132 10.20 -35.83 11.17
C ALA A 132 9.03 -36.56 10.52
N SER A 133 9.17 -37.03 9.27
CA SER A 133 8.09 -37.72 8.54
C SER A 133 7.78 -39.10 9.10
N GLU A 134 8.67 -39.71 9.88
CA GLU A 134 8.42 -41.00 10.52
C GLU A 134 7.20 -40.99 11.45
N ALA A 135 6.83 -39.84 12.00
CA ALA A 135 5.62 -39.68 12.81
C ALA A 135 4.32 -39.51 11.99
N PHE A 136 4.42 -39.46 10.66
CA PHE A 136 3.30 -39.22 9.76
C PHE A 136 3.22 -40.31 8.66
N PRO A 137 2.56 -41.43 8.92
CA PRO A 137 2.65 -42.64 8.10
C PRO A 137 2.13 -42.45 6.65
N ASP A 138 1.20 -41.53 6.42
CA ASP A 138 0.65 -41.25 5.09
C ASP A 138 1.32 -40.02 4.40
N VAL A 139 2.61 -39.74 4.73
CA VAL A 139 3.41 -38.73 4.05
C VAL A 139 4.40 -39.35 3.08
N ALA A 140 4.43 -38.87 1.85
CA ALA A 140 5.43 -39.20 0.85
C ALA A 140 6.29 -37.94 0.55
N LEU A 141 7.56 -38.04 0.88
CA LEU A 141 8.57 -37.02 0.53
C LEU A 141 9.34 -37.50 -0.72
N THR A 142 9.50 -36.63 -1.70
CA THR A 142 10.26 -36.90 -2.91
C THR A 142 11.16 -35.72 -3.25
N ASP A 143 12.45 -35.96 -3.37
CA ASP A 143 13.39 -35.00 -3.92
C ASP A 143 13.26 -34.96 -5.45
N ARG A 144 12.91 -33.79 -5.99
CA ARG A 144 12.73 -33.53 -7.42
C ARG A 144 13.75 -32.52 -7.94
N THR A 145 14.83 -32.30 -7.21
CA THR A 145 15.83 -31.26 -7.50
C THR A 145 16.47 -31.45 -8.88
N GLU A 146 16.68 -32.67 -9.32
CA GLU A 146 17.29 -32.95 -10.63
C GLU A 146 16.27 -32.98 -11.78
N ASP A 147 15.03 -33.36 -11.50
CA ASP A 147 13.98 -33.51 -12.53
C ASP A 147 13.22 -32.22 -12.83
N LEU A 148 13.19 -31.32 -11.90
CA LEU A 148 12.40 -30.07 -11.96
C LEU A 148 13.34 -28.87 -11.95
N ALA A 149 13.57 -28.26 -13.09
CA ALA A 149 14.32 -27.01 -13.18
C ALA A 149 13.51 -25.84 -12.58
N MET A 150 14.23 -24.82 -12.11
CA MET A 150 13.64 -23.60 -11.58
C MET A 150 14.31 -22.36 -12.18
N LEU A 151 13.51 -21.49 -12.81
CA LEU A 151 13.95 -20.22 -13.36
C LEU A 151 13.29 -19.09 -12.61
N ALA A 152 13.97 -17.95 -12.49
CA ALA A 152 13.37 -16.73 -11.93
C ALA A 152 13.50 -15.60 -12.95
N LEU A 153 12.36 -15.02 -13.35
CA LEU A 153 12.25 -13.87 -14.25
C LEU A 153 11.75 -12.67 -13.46
N GLN A 154 12.59 -11.65 -13.29
CA GLN A 154 12.37 -10.59 -12.33
C GLN A 154 12.70 -9.19 -12.90
N GLY A 155 11.85 -8.22 -12.66
CA GLY A 155 12.02 -6.85 -13.12
C GLY A 155 10.80 -6.30 -13.85
N PRO A 156 10.74 -5.00 -14.14
CA PRO A 156 9.54 -4.31 -14.63
C PRO A 156 8.92 -4.91 -15.89
N ARG A 157 9.71 -5.53 -16.76
CA ARG A 157 9.25 -6.12 -18.03
C ARG A 157 9.02 -7.63 -17.96
N SER A 158 9.19 -8.26 -16.81
CA SER A 158 9.06 -9.72 -16.63
C SER A 158 7.70 -10.25 -17.07
N ARG A 159 6.62 -9.51 -16.74
CA ARG A 159 5.26 -9.89 -17.14
C ARG A 159 5.10 -9.93 -18.66
N ASP A 160 5.52 -8.87 -19.34
CA ASP A 160 5.36 -8.74 -20.79
C ASP A 160 6.17 -9.82 -21.52
N ILE A 161 7.37 -10.11 -21.03
CA ILE A 161 8.24 -11.17 -21.59
C ILE A 161 7.59 -12.54 -21.39
N LEU A 162 7.14 -12.83 -20.16
CA LEU A 162 6.52 -14.13 -19.86
C LEU A 162 5.21 -14.32 -20.62
N ALA A 163 4.39 -13.29 -20.75
CA ALA A 163 3.14 -13.35 -21.48
C ALA A 163 3.30 -13.69 -22.96
N ARG A 164 4.42 -13.32 -23.59
CA ARG A 164 4.70 -13.64 -25.00
C ARG A 164 5.08 -15.09 -25.24
N VAL A 165 5.52 -15.82 -24.21
CA VAL A 165 5.88 -17.22 -24.33
C VAL A 165 4.79 -18.19 -23.81
N VAL A 166 3.79 -17.67 -23.12
CA VAL A 166 2.63 -18.45 -22.63
C VAL A 166 1.67 -18.72 -23.80
N GLU A 167 1.41 -20.00 -24.06
CA GLU A 167 0.50 -20.46 -25.13
C GLU A 167 -0.96 -20.56 -24.63
N SER A 168 -1.14 -20.98 -23.38
CA SER A 168 -2.46 -21.07 -22.75
C SER A 168 -2.35 -21.07 -21.22
N GLY A 169 -3.45 -20.75 -20.54
CA GLY A 169 -3.52 -20.52 -19.10
C GLY A 169 -3.35 -19.06 -18.77
N ALA A 170 -3.68 -18.68 -17.53
CA ALA A 170 -3.52 -17.33 -17.02
C ALA A 170 -2.29 -17.26 -16.09
N LEU A 171 -1.53 -16.17 -16.21
CA LEU A 171 -0.48 -15.89 -15.24
C LEU A 171 -1.09 -15.67 -13.84
N PRO A 172 -0.41 -16.09 -12.77
CA PRO A 172 -0.90 -15.90 -11.40
C PRO A 172 -0.76 -14.45 -10.96
N GLU A 173 -1.65 -13.59 -11.42
CA GLU A 173 -1.64 -12.14 -11.17
C GLU A 173 -3.00 -11.65 -10.63
N PRO A 174 -3.05 -10.46 -10.02
CA PRO A 174 -1.94 -9.54 -9.70
C PRO A 174 -1.27 -9.82 -8.35
N LEU A 175 -1.77 -10.77 -7.57
CA LEU A 175 -1.39 -10.92 -6.17
C LEU A 175 -0.02 -11.56 -5.99
N ARG A 176 0.81 -10.94 -5.16
CA ARG A 176 2.07 -11.54 -4.70
C ARG A 176 1.78 -12.87 -3.99
N ASN A 177 2.64 -13.87 -4.21
CA ASN A 177 2.49 -15.24 -3.73
C ASN A 177 1.35 -16.05 -4.38
N ALA A 178 0.66 -15.52 -5.38
CA ALA A 178 -0.23 -16.31 -6.20
C ALA A 178 0.57 -17.35 -7.00
N ALA A 179 -0.03 -18.50 -7.24
CA ALA A 179 0.56 -19.59 -8.02
C ALA A 179 -0.45 -20.13 -9.02
N GLY A 180 0.03 -20.60 -10.15
CA GLY A 180 -0.80 -21.16 -11.21
C GLY A 180 -0.02 -22.06 -12.15
N VAL A 181 -0.69 -22.60 -13.15
CA VAL A 181 -0.09 -23.47 -14.17
C VAL A 181 -0.43 -22.92 -15.55
N VAL A 182 0.57 -22.74 -16.38
CA VAL A 182 0.44 -22.31 -17.78
C VAL A 182 1.01 -23.36 -18.71
N THR A 183 0.71 -23.23 -20.00
CA THR A 183 1.33 -24.06 -21.04
C THR A 183 2.37 -23.23 -21.79
N ILE A 184 3.60 -23.73 -21.88
CA ILE A 184 4.69 -23.15 -22.64
C ILE A 184 5.37 -24.29 -23.42
N GLN A 185 5.59 -24.13 -24.71
CA GLN A 185 6.16 -25.16 -25.59
C GLN A 185 5.41 -26.51 -25.48
N GLY A 186 4.07 -26.44 -25.42
CA GLY A 186 3.20 -27.61 -25.30
C GLY A 186 3.31 -28.35 -23.94
N ARG A 187 4.04 -27.82 -22.95
CA ARG A 187 4.26 -28.46 -21.64
C ARG A 187 3.69 -27.59 -20.51
N LYS A 188 3.22 -28.25 -19.46
CA LYS A 188 2.79 -27.55 -18.24
C LYS A 188 3.98 -26.99 -17.50
N VAL A 189 3.94 -25.70 -17.21
CA VAL A 189 4.90 -24.96 -16.39
C VAL A 189 4.15 -24.37 -15.21
N GLN A 190 4.62 -24.66 -14.01
CA GLN A 190 4.09 -24.07 -12.77
C GLN A 190 4.74 -22.70 -12.61
N VAL A 191 3.95 -21.68 -12.34
CA VAL A 191 4.41 -20.29 -12.22
C VAL A 191 3.91 -19.72 -10.91
N ALA A 192 4.79 -19.02 -10.20
CA ALA A 192 4.45 -18.31 -8.97
C ALA A 192 4.89 -16.85 -9.02
N ARG A 193 4.11 -15.96 -8.42
CA ARG A 193 4.42 -14.53 -8.24
C ARG A 193 5.34 -14.32 -7.04
N THR A 194 6.51 -14.93 -7.10
CA THR A 194 7.54 -14.93 -6.05
C THR A 194 8.88 -14.49 -6.62
N GLY A 195 9.81 -14.08 -5.76
CA GLY A 195 11.14 -13.66 -6.18
C GLY A 195 12.02 -13.18 -5.04
N TYR A 196 13.30 -13.03 -5.33
CA TYR A 196 14.36 -12.74 -4.35
C TYR A 196 15.21 -11.50 -4.70
N THR A 197 14.63 -10.54 -5.41
CA THR A 197 15.32 -9.30 -5.82
C THR A 197 14.72 -8.05 -5.23
N GLY A 198 13.54 -8.16 -4.61
CA GLY A 198 12.77 -7.00 -4.17
C GLY A 198 11.96 -6.33 -5.29
N GLU A 199 12.05 -6.83 -6.54
CA GLU A 199 11.23 -6.32 -7.62
C GLU A 199 9.75 -6.62 -7.38
N PRO A 200 8.86 -5.64 -7.63
CA PRO A 200 7.42 -5.86 -7.50
C PRO A 200 6.89 -6.87 -8.50
N VAL A 201 7.43 -6.85 -9.73
CA VAL A 201 7.06 -7.78 -10.81
C VAL A 201 8.11 -8.85 -10.91
N CYS A 202 7.75 -10.05 -10.50
CA CYS A 202 8.64 -11.19 -10.46
C CYS A 202 7.88 -12.51 -10.61
N PHE A 203 8.49 -13.48 -11.27
CA PHE A 203 7.94 -14.81 -11.47
C PHE A 203 9.01 -15.87 -11.23
N GLU A 204 8.64 -16.95 -10.58
CA GLU A 204 9.43 -18.17 -10.47
C GLU A 204 8.69 -19.28 -11.21
N LEU A 205 9.42 -19.96 -12.11
CA LEU A 205 8.92 -20.98 -13.02
C LEU A 205 9.49 -22.31 -12.62
N PHE A 206 8.65 -23.32 -12.47
CA PHE A 206 9.00 -24.70 -12.19
C PHE A 206 8.60 -25.54 -13.41
N LEU A 207 9.56 -26.22 -14.00
CA LEU A 207 9.38 -26.90 -15.27
C LEU A 207 10.25 -28.16 -15.36
N PRO A 208 9.85 -29.14 -16.17
CA PRO A 208 10.73 -30.31 -16.43
C PRO A 208 12.11 -29.90 -16.91
N ALA A 209 13.14 -30.53 -16.39
CA ALA A 209 14.52 -30.18 -16.67
C ALA A 209 14.87 -30.25 -18.17
N ASP A 210 14.24 -31.15 -18.92
CA ASP A 210 14.45 -31.37 -20.35
C ASP A 210 14.06 -30.18 -21.24
N ILE A 211 13.09 -29.36 -20.82
CA ILE A 211 12.63 -28.15 -21.58
C ILE A 211 13.30 -26.87 -21.10
N ALA A 212 14.01 -26.86 -19.98
CA ALA A 212 14.60 -25.67 -19.42
C ALA A 212 15.58 -24.95 -20.37
N PRO A 213 16.46 -25.61 -21.11
CA PRO A 213 17.34 -24.92 -22.07
C PRO A 213 16.58 -24.19 -23.18
N ALA A 214 15.54 -24.79 -23.72
CA ALA A 214 14.77 -24.18 -24.79
C ALA A 214 13.94 -23.00 -24.29
N LEU A 215 13.37 -23.09 -23.09
CA LEU A 215 12.64 -21.95 -22.48
C LEU A 215 13.59 -20.82 -22.10
N TRP A 216 14.80 -21.12 -21.59
CA TRP A 216 15.83 -20.14 -21.31
C TRP A 216 16.17 -19.33 -22.56
N ASP A 217 16.52 -20.01 -23.65
CA ASP A 217 16.85 -19.36 -24.93
C ASP A 217 15.70 -18.48 -25.40
N ARG A 218 14.46 -18.98 -25.31
CA ARG A 218 13.26 -18.22 -25.73
C ARG A 218 13.01 -16.96 -24.89
N LEU A 219 13.20 -17.02 -23.58
CA LEU A 219 13.05 -15.85 -22.70
C LEU A 219 14.11 -14.78 -22.98
N LEU A 220 15.36 -15.18 -23.33
CA LEU A 220 16.39 -14.24 -23.77
C LEU A 220 16.04 -13.59 -25.10
N GLU A 221 15.51 -14.35 -26.08
CA GLU A 221 15.02 -13.81 -27.36
C GLU A 221 13.91 -12.77 -27.16
N GLU A 222 13.05 -12.97 -26.16
CA GLU A 222 11.97 -12.02 -25.82
C GLU A 222 12.46 -10.80 -25.03
N GLY A 223 13.76 -10.72 -24.73
CA GLY A 223 14.41 -9.54 -24.17
C GLY A 223 14.70 -9.61 -22.68
N ALA A 224 14.67 -10.78 -22.05
CA ALA A 224 15.26 -11.00 -20.74
C ALA A 224 16.79 -10.94 -20.82
N SER A 225 17.45 -10.54 -19.75
CA SER A 225 18.91 -10.54 -19.65
C SER A 225 19.36 -11.63 -18.70
N PRO A 226 20.38 -12.44 -19.05
CA PRO A 226 20.90 -13.46 -18.14
C PRO A 226 21.60 -12.79 -16.96
N VAL A 227 21.36 -13.29 -15.76
CA VAL A 227 21.87 -12.70 -14.50
C VAL A 227 22.47 -13.78 -13.61
N GLY A 228 23.69 -13.53 -13.14
CA GLY A 228 24.42 -14.45 -12.27
C GLY A 228 24.18 -14.23 -10.78
N LEU A 229 24.75 -15.12 -9.96
CA LEU A 229 24.62 -15.10 -8.50
C LEU A 229 25.17 -13.82 -7.88
N GLY A 230 26.20 -13.20 -8.48
CA GLY A 230 26.78 -11.95 -7.96
C GLY A 230 25.79 -10.79 -7.99
N ALA A 231 25.04 -10.63 -9.09
CA ALA A 231 23.99 -9.62 -9.15
C ALA A 231 22.75 -10.02 -8.34
N ARG A 232 22.43 -11.31 -8.23
CA ARG A 232 21.37 -11.81 -7.33
C ARG A 232 21.67 -11.39 -5.88
N ASP A 233 22.92 -11.48 -5.42
CA ASP A 233 23.31 -11.08 -4.06
C ASP A 233 23.23 -9.56 -3.87
N THR A 234 23.71 -8.75 -4.83
CA THR A 234 23.57 -7.28 -4.71
C THR A 234 22.11 -6.82 -4.74
N LEU A 235 21.24 -7.47 -5.52
CA LEU A 235 19.81 -7.19 -5.62
C LEU A 235 19.08 -7.53 -4.30
N ARG A 236 19.31 -8.73 -3.77
CA ARG A 236 18.67 -9.13 -2.50
C ARG A 236 19.12 -8.26 -1.33
N LEU A 237 20.44 -7.92 -1.28
CA LEU A 237 20.99 -7.05 -0.22
C LEU A 237 20.41 -5.65 -0.29
N GLU A 238 20.29 -5.07 -1.48
CA GLU A 238 19.60 -3.78 -1.66
C GLU A 238 18.15 -3.84 -1.17
N ALA A 239 17.47 -4.94 -1.40
CA ALA A 239 16.09 -5.17 -0.94
C ALA A 239 16.00 -5.53 0.56
N GLY A 240 17.12 -5.74 1.24
CA GLY A 240 17.15 -6.15 2.65
C GLY A 240 16.68 -7.59 2.88
N LEU A 241 16.73 -8.45 1.86
CA LEU A 241 16.31 -9.85 1.96
C LEU A 241 17.41 -10.70 2.63
N PRO A 242 17.06 -11.54 3.62
CA PRO A 242 18.03 -12.38 4.32
C PRO A 242 18.51 -13.52 3.44
N LEU A 243 19.70 -14.01 3.76
CA LEU A 243 20.27 -15.22 3.20
C LEU A 243 20.70 -16.13 4.36
N TYR A 244 20.33 -17.42 4.29
CA TYR A 244 20.79 -18.39 5.27
C TYR A 244 22.34 -18.51 5.23
N GLY A 245 22.95 -18.63 6.42
CA GLY A 245 24.40 -18.58 6.59
C GLY A 245 24.96 -17.16 6.83
N HIS A 246 24.10 -16.15 6.70
CA HIS A 246 24.41 -14.72 6.95
C HIS A 246 23.47 -14.11 7.99
N GLU A 247 22.21 -13.86 7.63
CA GLU A 247 21.19 -13.27 8.50
C GLU A 247 20.42 -14.30 9.34
N LEU A 248 20.52 -15.56 8.97
CA LEU A 248 19.98 -16.73 9.68
C LEU A 248 21.10 -17.78 9.79
N GLY A 249 21.01 -18.65 10.80
CA GLY A 249 22.02 -19.66 11.09
C GLY A 249 22.83 -19.28 12.32
N VAL A 250 24.15 -19.12 12.22
CA VAL A 250 25.04 -18.81 13.34
C VAL A 250 25.84 -17.53 13.10
N ASP A 251 26.13 -16.80 14.15
CA ASP A 251 26.99 -15.62 14.12
C ASP A 251 28.49 -16.01 14.02
N PRO A 252 29.41 -15.05 13.83
CA PRO A 252 30.86 -15.34 13.77
C PRO A 252 31.44 -15.98 15.03
N ASP A 253 30.78 -15.86 16.17
CA ASP A 253 31.18 -16.46 17.43
C ASP A 253 30.61 -17.89 17.61
N GLY A 254 29.83 -18.37 16.62
CA GLY A 254 29.20 -19.69 16.61
C GLY A 254 27.90 -19.80 17.40
N ASN A 255 27.32 -18.66 17.82
CA ASN A 255 26.03 -18.63 18.47
C ASN A 255 24.91 -18.60 17.44
N GLU A 256 23.81 -19.27 17.77
CA GLU A 256 22.64 -19.28 16.90
C GLU A 256 22.01 -17.87 16.81
N ILE A 257 21.73 -17.40 15.57
CA ILE A 257 20.99 -16.18 15.34
C ILE A 257 19.50 -16.47 15.54
N PRO A 258 18.82 -15.84 16.54
CA PRO A 258 17.40 -16.03 16.74
C PRO A 258 16.57 -15.66 15.51
N VAL A 259 15.62 -16.49 15.14
CA VAL A 259 14.78 -16.27 13.94
C VAL A 259 14.14 -14.89 13.92
N MET A 260 13.61 -14.42 15.04
CA MET A 260 12.95 -13.12 15.16
C MET A 260 13.91 -11.92 15.14
N ALA A 261 15.23 -12.14 15.13
CA ALA A 261 16.19 -11.09 14.85
C ALA A 261 16.05 -10.58 13.41
N CYS A 262 15.64 -11.45 12.49
CA CYS A 262 15.36 -11.09 11.12
C CYS A 262 13.96 -10.45 10.98
N PRO A 263 13.83 -9.24 10.41
CA PRO A 263 12.55 -8.54 10.26
C PRO A 263 11.51 -9.29 9.43
N LEU A 264 11.94 -10.10 8.45
CA LEU A 264 11.04 -10.88 7.60
C LEU A 264 10.43 -12.10 8.30
N ALA A 265 11.03 -12.58 9.38
CA ALA A 265 10.53 -13.73 10.13
C ALA A 265 9.07 -13.55 10.61
N ARG A 266 8.63 -12.31 10.85
CA ARG A 266 7.23 -12.01 11.22
C ARG A 266 6.20 -12.46 10.18
N PHE A 267 6.61 -12.62 8.91
CA PHE A 267 5.76 -13.09 7.82
C PHE A 267 5.88 -14.60 7.59
N ALA A 268 6.92 -15.20 8.15
CA ALA A 268 7.24 -16.62 8.00
C ALA A 268 6.82 -17.46 9.20
N VAL A 269 6.41 -16.86 10.32
CA VAL A 269 6.04 -17.57 11.55
C VAL A 269 4.61 -17.23 11.95
N SER A 270 3.77 -18.25 12.09
CA SER A 270 2.40 -18.11 12.57
C SER A 270 2.24 -18.66 13.97
N PHE A 271 1.62 -17.87 14.85
CA PHE A 271 1.23 -18.27 16.20
C PHE A 271 -0.28 -18.46 16.37
N SER A 272 -1.01 -18.49 15.25
CA SER A 272 -2.45 -18.73 15.27
C SER A 272 -2.79 -20.06 15.95
N PRO A 273 -3.94 -20.13 16.67
CA PRO A 273 -4.45 -21.38 17.19
C PRO A 273 -4.62 -22.50 16.15
N LEU A 274 -4.92 -22.14 14.90
CA LEU A 274 -5.07 -23.11 13.81
C LEU A 274 -3.76 -23.67 13.29
N LYS A 275 -2.68 -22.91 13.41
CA LYS A 275 -1.33 -23.43 13.14
C LYS A 275 -1.00 -24.56 14.10
N GLY A 276 -1.48 -24.50 15.33
CA GLY A 276 -1.22 -25.51 16.35
C GLY A 276 0.22 -25.45 16.88
N ASP A 277 0.68 -26.60 17.36
CA ASP A 277 2.05 -26.76 17.84
C ASP A 277 2.99 -27.16 16.70
N PHE A 278 4.22 -26.64 16.74
CA PHE A 278 5.26 -26.95 15.77
C PHE A 278 6.64 -26.88 16.44
N VAL A 279 7.65 -27.44 15.78
CA VAL A 279 9.03 -27.47 16.28
C VAL A 279 9.50 -26.05 16.62
N GLY A 280 10.01 -25.82 17.84
CA GLY A 280 10.54 -24.55 18.28
C GLY A 280 9.50 -23.45 18.59
N ARG A 281 8.18 -23.76 18.60
CA ARG A 281 7.11 -22.77 18.81
C ARG A 281 7.28 -21.94 20.10
N LYS A 282 7.61 -22.58 21.23
CA LYS A 282 7.72 -21.88 22.52
C LYS A 282 8.86 -20.86 22.57
N PRO A 283 10.11 -21.18 22.18
CA PRO A 283 11.17 -20.17 22.09
C PRO A 283 10.88 -19.10 21.04
N LEU A 284 10.33 -19.46 19.89
CA LEU A 284 9.94 -18.47 18.86
C LEU A 284 8.88 -17.49 19.36
N LEU A 285 7.93 -17.93 20.17
CA LEU A 285 6.93 -17.04 20.77
C LEU A 285 7.58 -16.02 21.74
N ARG A 286 8.55 -16.47 22.56
CA ARG A 286 9.31 -15.57 23.43
C ARG A 286 10.09 -14.51 22.64
N GLN A 287 10.76 -14.92 21.56
CA GLN A 287 11.45 -14.01 20.66
C GLN A 287 10.48 -13.01 20.00
N PHE A 288 9.31 -13.47 19.58
CA PHE A 288 8.26 -12.64 18.97
C PHE A 288 7.74 -11.57 19.94
N GLU A 289 7.44 -11.95 21.17
CA GLU A 289 7.01 -11.02 22.22
C GLU A 289 8.10 -10.02 22.58
N ALA A 290 9.37 -10.47 22.69
CA ALA A 290 10.51 -9.60 22.94
C ALA A 290 10.68 -8.58 21.78
N ARG A 291 10.58 -9.03 20.55
CA ARG A 291 10.63 -8.16 19.39
C ARG A 291 9.54 -7.08 19.40
N ALA A 292 8.30 -7.44 19.71
CA ALA A 292 7.19 -6.49 19.79
C ALA A 292 7.47 -5.39 20.83
N ARG A 293 8.04 -5.75 21.99
CA ARG A 293 8.45 -4.80 23.04
C ARG A 293 9.60 -3.91 22.57
N ILE A 294 10.66 -4.48 21.99
CA ILE A 294 11.81 -3.72 21.48
C ILE A 294 11.37 -2.69 20.45
N LEU A 295 10.48 -3.05 19.53
CA LEU A 295 9.93 -2.11 18.53
C LEU A 295 9.10 -0.98 19.16
N SER A 296 8.53 -1.20 20.36
CA SER A 296 7.86 -0.17 21.17
C SER A 296 8.82 0.55 22.13
N ARG A 297 10.14 0.35 22.01
CA ARG A 297 11.19 0.89 22.88
C ARG A 297 11.07 0.42 24.33
N ASP A 298 10.44 -0.73 24.57
CA ASP A 298 10.46 -1.45 25.85
C ASP A 298 11.52 -2.54 25.81
N PHE A 299 12.67 -2.29 26.42
CA PHE A 299 13.81 -3.21 26.46
C PHE A 299 13.79 -4.17 27.67
N SER A 300 12.67 -4.28 28.38
CA SER A 300 12.55 -5.14 29.58
C SER A 300 12.80 -6.63 29.29
N ARG A 301 12.61 -7.07 28.06
CA ARG A 301 12.86 -8.45 27.60
C ARG A 301 13.95 -8.56 26.51
N ILE A 302 14.88 -7.62 26.49
CA ILE A 302 15.97 -7.61 25.49
C ILE A 302 16.84 -8.88 25.55
N HIS A 303 16.91 -9.56 26.70
CA HIS A 303 17.66 -10.79 26.87
C HIS A 303 17.10 -11.97 26.05
N ASP A 304 15.81 -11.96 25.70
CA ASP A 304 15.19 -12.97 24.83
C ASP A 304 15.50 -12.71 23.35
N LEU A 305 15.91 -11.48 22.99
CA LEU A 305 16.29 -11.09 21.63
C LEU A 305 17.32 -9.95 21.68
N PRO A 306 18.57 -10.24 22.06
CA PRO A 306 19.56 -9.22 22.40
C PRO A 306 20.05 -8.42 21.20
N ARG A 307 19.98 -8.96 20.00
CA ARG A 307 20.39 -8.34 18.75
C ARG A 307 19.34 -8.48 17.66
N LEU A 308 19.35 -7.54 16.71
CA LEU A 308 18.48 -7.53 15.54
C LEU A 308 19.31 -7.37 14.26
N ILE A 309 18.82 -7.94 13.16
CA ILE A 309 19.35 -7.64 11.84
C ILE A 309 18.89 -6.25 11.43
N ARG A 310 19.83 -5.37 11.13
CA ARG A 310 19.58 -4.00 10.70
C ARG A 310 20.31 -3.71 9.37
N PRO A 311 19.70 -2.96 8.45
CA PRO A 311 20.40 -2.44 7.28
C PRO A 311 21.28 -1.26 7.70
N VAL A 312 22.50 -1.25 7.19
CA VAL A 312 23.50 -0.22 7.50
C VAL A 312 24.12 0.30 6.20
N ALA A 313 24.12 1.61 6.04
CA ALA A 313 24.83 2.28 4.96
C ALA A 313 26.23 2.67 5.42
N VAL A 314 27.25 2.31 4.66
CA VAL A 314 28.62 2.73 4.89
C VAL A 314 28.82 4.11 4.27
N THR A 315 29.04 5.12 5.10
CA THR A 315 29.25 6.52 4.69
C THR A 315 30.71 6.88 4.50
N GLY A 316 31.60 6.17 5.20
CA GLY A 316 33.05 6.28 5.02
C GLY A 316 33.57 5.56 3.78
N ARG A 317 34.86 5.77 3.45
CA ARG A 317 35.53 5.06 2.33
C ARG A 317 35.85 3.62 2.70
N GLY A 318 35.09 2.67 2.18
CA GLY A 318 35.35 1.25 2.39
C GLY A 318 34.15 0.40 2.04
N VAL A 319 34.32 -0.92 2.13
CA VAL A 319 33.26 -1.90 1.95
C VAL A 319 33.26 -2.82 3.16
N ALA A 320 32.22 -2.80 3.93
CA ALA A 320 32.00 -3.78 4.98
C ALA A 320 31.73 -5.16 4.38
N ARG A 321 32.30 -6.18 4.97
CA ARG A 321 32.13 -7.58 4.56
C ARG A 321 31.64 -8.39 5.75
N ASP A 322 31.19 -9.57 5.47
CA ASP A 322 30.80 -10.56 6.47
C ASP A 322 31.83 -10.67 7.61
N ALA A 323 31.34 -10.86 8.84
CA ALA A 323 32.08 -10.91 10.10
C ALA A 323 32.82 -9.61 10.50
N ALA A 324 32.72 -8.50 9.76
CA ALA A 324 33.28 -7.23 10.17
C ALA A 324 32.59 -6.73 11.46
N ARG A 325 33.38 -6.29 12.45
CA ARG A 325 32.87 -5.84 13.75
C ARG A 325 32.23 -4.45 13.65
N VAL A 326 31.10 -4.29 14.32
CA VAL A 326 30.33 -3.02 14.34
C VAL A 326 30.43 -2.39 15.73
N PHE A 327 30.64 -1.07 15.77
CA PHE A 327 30.81 -0.34 17.03
C PHE A 327 29.91 0.88 17.11
N ARG A 328 29.43 1.16 18.33
CA ARG A 328 28.76 2.39 18.74
C ARG A 328 29.75 3.14 19.64
N GLY A 329 30.43 4.15 19.09
CA GLY A 329 31.63 4.70 19.73
C GLY A 329 32.69 3.61 19.88
N ASP A 330 33.17 3.38 21.13
CA ASP A 330 34.15 2.31 21.44
C ASP A 330 33.50 0.96 21.79
N GLN A 331 32.19 0.92 21.91
CA GLN A 331 31.47 -0.30 22.30
C GLN A 331 31.23 -1.20 21.09
N HIS A 332 31.68 -2.44 21.13
CA HIS A 332 31.34 -3.47 20.16
C HIS A 332 29.87 -3.85 20.31
N VAL A 333 29.06 -3.63 19.27
CA VAL A 333 27.62 -3.85 19.28
C VAL A 333 27.16 -4.97 18.34
N GLY A 334 28.04 -5.60 17.60
CA GLY A 334 27.72 -6.72 16.73
C GLY A 334 28.57 -6.86 15.48
N TYR A 335 28.06 -7.54 14.47
CA TYR A 335 28.79 -7.93 13.27
C TYR A 335 27.99 -7.65 12.00
N VAL A 336 28.70 -7.36 10.92
CA VAL A 336 28.14 -7.38 9.56
C VAL A 336 27.85 -8.82 9.17
N THR A 337 26.63 -9.09 8.70
CA THR A 337 26.22 -10.40 8.21
C THR A 337 26.34 -10.52 6.70
N SER A 338 26.04 -9.46 5.97
CA SER A 338 26.21 -9.37 4.52
C SER A 338 26.62 -7.97 4.14
N GLY A 339 27.54 -7.80 3.19
CA GLY A 339 27.93 -6.47 2.77
C GLY A 339 28.68 -6.44 1.44
N THR A 340 28.31 -5.49 0.57
CA THR A 340 28.95 -5.33 -0.73
C THR A 340 28.74 -3.93 -1.31
N MET A 341 29.39 -3.65 -2.44
CA MET A 341 29.07 -2.49 -3.28
C MET A 341 27.82 -2.80 -4.11
N VAL A 342 26.82 -1.95 -3.96
CA VAL A 342 25.54 -2.08 -4.66
C VAL A 342 25.42 -0.94 -5.67
N PRO A 343 25.17 -1.23 -6.96
CA PRO A 343 24.92 -0.19 -7.95
C PRO A 343 23.52 0.39 -7.79
N TYR A 344 23.39 1.66 -8.11
CA TYR A 344 22.09 2.32 -8.18
C TYR A 344 22.10 3.39 -9.28
N TRP A 345 20.94 3.63 -9.89
CA TRP A 345 20.79 4.71 -10.86
C TRP A 345 20.91 6.05 -10.15
N LYS A 346 21.70 6.98 -10.74
CA LYS A 346 21.67 8.36 -10.29
C LYS A 346 20.29 8.96 -10.59
N MET A 347 19.77 9.70 -9.63
CA MET A 347 18.48 10.34 -9.75
C MET A 347 18.65 11.81 -10.10
N THR A 348 17.75 12.36 -10.89
CA THR A 348 17.55 13.81 -11.06
C THR A 348 16.26 14.19 -10.35
N GLY A 349 16.21 15.38 -9.74
CA GLY A 349 15.10 15.80 -8.88
C GLY A 349 15.34 15.47 -7.42
N GLU A 350 14.45 15.92 -6.54
CA GLU A 350 14.49 15.72 -5.10
C GLU A 350 13.21 15.02 -4.60
N GLY A 351 13.33 14.18 -3.59
CA GLY A 351 12.21 13.52 -2.95
C GLY A 351 11.42 12.59 -3.89
N LEU A 352 10.11 12.78 -3.96
CA LEU A 352 9.21 11.99 -4.82
C LEU A 352 9.34 12.32 -6.31
N ASP A 353 9.96 13.45 -6.66
CA ASP A 353 10.20 13.88 -8.05
C ASP A 353 11.50 13.33 -8.63
N SER A 354 12.16 12.45 -7.89
CA SER A 354 13.42 11.84 -8.34
C SER A 354 13.17 10.88 -9.50
N ILE A 355 13.80 11.14 -10.64
CA ILE A 355 13.70 10.32 -11.85
C ILE A 355 15.05 9.64 -12.10
N PRO A 356 15.08 8.29 -12.35
CA PRO A 356 16.32 7.61 -12.72
C PRO A 356 16.92 8.19 -14.02
N THR A 357 18.20 8.49 -13.99
CA THR A 357 18.96 8.86 -15.18
C THR A 357 19.51 7.61 -15.88
N ASP A 358 20.25 7.80 -16.99
CA ASP A 358 21.04 6.72 -17.62
C ASP A 358 22.43 6.54 -16.98
N ASP A 359 22.77 7.35 -15.95
CA ASP A 359 24.02 7.27 -15.22
C ASP A 359 23.82 6.54 -13.89
N HIS A 360 24.85 5.86 -13.40
CA HIS A 360 24.81 5.09 -12.17
C HIS A 360 26.00 5.39 -11.25
N ALA A 361 25.83 5.00 -9.99
CA ALA A 361 26.90 5.04 -9.00
C ALA A 361 26.88 3.75 -8.17
N LEU A 362 27.90 3.60 -7.33
CA LEU A 362 28.03 2.49 -6.38
C LEU A 362 27.94 3.02 -4.96
N ARG A 363 27.26 2.30 -4.09
CA ARG A 363 27.21 2.56 -2.65
C ARG A 363 27.51 1.29 -1.88
N ALA A 364 28.18 1.41 -0.74
CA ALA A 364 28.43 0.30 0.16
C ALA A 364 27.26 0.11 1.11
N LEU A 365 26.61 -1.03 1.03
CA LEU A 365 25.53 -1.44 1.90
C LEU A 365 25.88 -2.70 2.64
N CYS A 366 25.35 -2.85 3.85
CA CYS A 366 25.41 -4.11 4.57
C CYS A 366 24.13 -4.34 5.41
N LEU A 367 23.91 -5.60 5.74
CA LEU A 367 23.08 -6.02 6.85
C LEU A 367 23.99 -6.35 8.02
N ALA A 368 23.58 -6.00 9.23
CA ALA A 368 24.36 -6.23 10.43
C ALA A 368 23.48 -6.78 11.56
N TYR A 369 23.99 -7.76 12.28
CA TYR A 369 23.39 -8.32 13.49
C TYR A 369 23.96 -7.56 14.67
N ILE A 370 23.22 -6.56 15.16
CA ILE A 370 23.66 -5.57 16.15
C ILE A 370 22.68 -5.49 17.32
N ASP A 371 23.17 -4.96 18.45
CA ASP A 371 22.41 -4.83 19.69
C ASP A 371 21.04 -4.21 19.44
N ALA A 372 20.00 -4.78 20.04
CA ALA A 372 18.62 -4.48 19.73
C ALA A 372 18.19 -3.06 20.14
N ASP A 373 18.96 -2.40 21.02
CA ASP A 373 18.76 -1.00 21.43
C ASP A 373 19.38 0.03 20.48
N VAL A 374 20.14 -0.40 19.47
CA VAL A 374 20.63 0.47 18.40
C VAL A 374 19.46 0.87 17.51
N LEU A 375 19.25 2.19 17.31
CA LEU A 375 18.10 2.74 16.60
C LEU A 375 18.40 3.08 15.14
N GLU A 376 17.35 3.30 14.36
CA GLU A 376 17.48 3.89 13.02
C GLU A 376 18.08 5.30 13.12
N GLU A 377 18.86 5.66 12.09
CA GLU A 377 19.62 6.92 12.01
C GLU A 377 20.79 7.05 13.00
N GLU A 378 21.06 6.02 13.82
CA GLU A 378 22.21 6.04 14.73
C GLU A 378 23.52 5.85 13.96
N GLU A 379 24.51 6.68 14.30
CA GLU A 379 25.85 6.62 13.74
C GLU A 379 26.65 5.47 14.36
N LEU A 380 27.28 4.69 13.52
CA LEU A 380 28.08 3.53 13.88
C LEU A 380 29.45 3.63 13.18
N SER A 381 30.36 2.80 13.61
CA SER A 381 31.58 2.53 12.86
C SER A 381 31.76 1.03 12.63
N ILE A 382 32.37 0.69 11.49
CA ILE A 382 32.63 -0.70 11.12
C ILE A 382 34.16 -0.89 10.96
N GLU A 383 34.70 -1.92 11.56
CA GLU A 383 36.11 -2.24 11.46
C GLU A 383 36.40 -2.96 10.13
N VAL A 384 37.13 -2.28 9.26
CA VAL A 384 37.55 -2.83 7.95
C VAL A 384 39.08 -2.75 7.84
N ARG A 385 39.76 -3.89 7.81
CA ARG A 385 41.21 -4.01 7.72
C ARG A 385 41.93 -3.19 8.81
N GLY A 386 41.42 -3.25 10.05
CA GLY A 386 41.98 -2.53 11.20
C GLY A 386 41.72 -1.02 11.23
N ARG A 387 40.80 -0.51 10.42
CA ARG A 387 40.34 0.90 10.42
C ARG A 387 38.87 0.97 10.68
N GLN A 388 38.46 1.92 11.49
CA GLN A 388 37.05 2.25 11.68
C GLN A 388 36.56 3.11 10.50
N ILE A 389 35.50 2.68 9.87
CA ILE A 389 34.82 3.46 8.80
C ILE A 389 33.42 3.83 9.27
N GLU A 390 33.03 5.05 8.98
CA GLU A 390 31.73 5.59 9.37
C GLU A 390 30.59 4.84 8.66
N ALA A 391 29.51 4.62 9.39
CA ALA A 391 28.33 3.97 8.92
C ALA A 391 27.10 4.49 9.67
N VAL A 392 25.91 4.27 9.16
CA VAL A 392 24.65 4.68 9.77
C VAL A 392 23.58 3.61 9.59
N VAL A 393 22.78 3.39 10.63
CA VAL A 393 21.61 2.50 10.54
C VAL A 393 20.54 3.15 9.69
N VAL A 394 20.09 2.48 8.66
CA VAL A 394 19.07 3.00 7.72
C VAL A 394 17.77 2.20 7.81
N PRO A 395 16.62 2.77 7.42
CA PRO A 395 15.36 2.05 7.38
C PRO A 395 15.40 0.86 6.41
N TYR A 396 14.66 -0.20 6.71
CA TYR A 396 14.45 -1.28 5.76
C TYR A 396 13.72 -0.79 4.52
N HIS A 397 14.26 -1.13 3.33
CA HIS A 397 13.67 -0.76 2.04
C HIS A 397 12.41 -1.56 1.66
N LEU A 398 12.02 -2.53 2.45
CA LEU A 398 10.84 -3.37 2.25
C LEU A 398 9.50 -2.69 2.52
N ARG A 399 9.42 -1.36 2.41
CA ARG A 399 8.11 -0.72 2.32
C ARG A 399 7.58 -0.90 0.90
N ASN A 400 6.39 -1.50 0.79
CA ASN A 400 5.70 -1.86 -0.46
C ASN A 400 5.30 -0.68 -1.36
N ASP A 401 5.73 0.53 -1.03
CA ASP A 401 5.26 1.78 -1.63
C ASP A 401 6.26 2.43 -2.61
N ALA A 402 7.45 1.84 -2.79
CA ALA A 402 8.38 2.26 -3.84
C ALA A 402 9.34 1.13 -4.20
N PRO A 403 9.76 1.01 -5.47
CA PRO A 403 10.80 0.08 -5.89
C PRO A 403 12.09 0.32 -5.08
N PRO A 404 12.88 -0.73 -4.78
CA PRO A 404 14.12 -0.60 -3.98
C PRO A 404 15.11 0.43 -4.55
N TYR A 405 15.15 0.57 -5.86
CA TYR A 405 16.03 1.51 -6.56
C TYR A 405 15.52 2.97 -6.57
N ALA A 406 14.26 3.23 -6.25
CA ALA A 406 13.68 4.58 -6.22
C ALA A 406 14.03 5.36 -4.95
N ARG A 407 14.69 4.71 -3.99
CA ARG A 407 15.12 5.34 -2.74
C ARG A 407 16.63 5.25 -2.61
N PRO A 408 17.39 6.28 -2.99
CA PRO A 408 18.77 6.34 -2.58
C PRO A 408 18.82 6.30 -1.05
N ILE A 409 19.66 5.43 -0.48
CA ILE A 409 20.00 5.54 0.93
C ILE A 409 20.81 6.81 1.06
N ILE A 410 20.14 7.88 1.41
CA ILE A 410 20.77 9.14 1.77
C ILE A 410 21.10 8.98 3.25
N ALA A 411 22.34 8.70 3.54
CA ALA A 411 22.88 9.03 4.85
C ALA A 411 22.70 10.54 4.99
N GLY A 412 21.86 10.98 5.91
CA GLY A 412 21.48 12.36 6.03
C GLY A 412 22.70 13.25 6.04
N ALA A 413 22.77 14.18 5.09
CA ALA A 413 23.48 15.40 5.37
C ALA A 413 22.69 16.05 6.50
N ALA A 414 23.24 16.05 7.71
CA ALA A 414 22.70 16.83 8.79
C ALA A 414 22.50 18.25 8.25
N PRO A 415 21.33 18.87 8.41
CA PRO A 415 21.13 20.23 7.95
C PRO A 415 22.24 21.08 8.57
N SER A 416 23.02 21.73 7.70
CA SER A 416 24.13 22.59 8.16
C SER A 416 23.58 23.58 9.19
N PRO A 417 24.04 23.59 10.45
CA PRO A 417 23.51 24.47 11.48
C PRO A 417 23.86 25.96 11.27
N THR A 418 24.43 26.29 10.13
CA THR A 418 25.07 27.61 9.86
C THR A 418 24.30 28.50 8.89
N ALA A 419 23.12 28.12 8.36
CA ALA A 419 22.29 29.02 7.58
C ALA A 419 21.64 30.07 8.49
N PRO A 420 21.80 31.37 8.27
CA PRO A 420 21.11 32.39 9.05
C PRO A 420 19.61 32.21 8.89
N ALA A 421 18.84 32.20 9.98
CA ALA A 421 17.40 32.01 9.95
C ALA A 421 16.64 32.94 8.99
N LYS A 422 17.15 34.17 8.82
CA LYS A 422 16.52 35.18 7.95
C LYS A 422 16.46 34.83 6.46
N PRO A 423 17.52 34.34 5.78
CA PRO A 423 17.45 33.90 4.40
C PRO A 423 16.51 32.74 4.19
N SER A 424 16.50 31.78 5.09
CA SER A 424 15.61 30.60 5.01
C SER A 424 14.12 30.97 5.15
N VAL A 425 13.81 31.92 6.04
CA VAL A 425 12.42 32.40 6.19
C VAL A 425 11.98 33.16 4.95
N ARG A 426 12.86 34.01 4.38
CA ARG A 426 12.55 34.73 3.16
C ARG A 426 12.34 33.78 1.99
N ALA A 427 13.19 32.77 1.80
CA ALA A 427 13.06 31.77 0.75
C ALA A 427 11.72 31.01 0.90
N LEU A 428 11.36 30.58 2.11
CA LEU A 428 10.09 29.92 2.38
C LEU A 428 8.90 30.78 1.94
N LEU A 429 8.91 32.07 2.25
CA LEU A 429 7.84 32.99 1.85
C LEU A 429 7.80 33.18 0.32
N GLU A 430 8.95 33.38 -0.33
CA GLU A 430 9.06 33.53 -1.77
C GLU A 430 8.57 32.25 -2.49
N GLU A 431 8.99 31.08 -2.04
CA GLU A 431 8.54 29.79 -2.57
C GLU A 431 7.04 29.57 -2.34
N THR A 432 6.50 29.94 -1.17
CA THR A 432 5.06 29.85 -0.88
C THR A 432 4.25 30.74 -1.83
N VAL A 433 4.74 31.97 -2.09
CA VAL A 433 4.10 32.87 -3.08
C VAL A 433 4.15 32.26 -4.47
N ALA A 434 5.34 31.80 -4.90
CA ALA A 434 5.53 31.22 -6.24
C ALA A 434 4.67 29.95 -6.43
N ASN A 435 4.65 29.04 -5.47
CA ASN A 435 3.83 27.86 -5.51
C ASN A 435 2.32 28.19 -5.55
N THR A 436 1.89 29.15 -4.72
CA THR A 436 0.47 29.57 -4.70
C THR A 436 0.05 30.19 -6.03
N GLN A 437 0.89 31.04 -6.62
CA GLN A 437 0.65 31.62 -7.94
C GLN A 437 0.60 30.56 -9.02
N TRP A 438 1.53 29.64 -9.01
CA TRP A 438 1.54 28.53 -9.97
C TRP A 438 0.28 27.67 -9.85
N ARG A 439 -0.08 27.22 -8.65
CA ARG A 439 -1.27 26.39 -8.39
C ARG A 439 -2.57 27.11 -8.76
N GLN A 440 -2.69 28.38 -8.43
CA GLN A 440 -3.97 29.12 -8.57
C GLN A 440 -4.13 29.83 -9.92
N GLN A 441 -3.03 30.10 -10.65
CA GLN A 441 -3.07 30.97 -11.84
C GLN A 441 -2.46 30.36 -13.10
N ALA A 442 -1.56 29.40 -12.98
CA ALA A 442 -0.82 28.88 -14.11
C ALA A 442 -1.15 27.43 -14.46
N CYS A 443 -1.50 26.59 -13.49
CA CYS A 443 -1.79 25.20 -13.74
C CYS A 443 -3.29 24.88 -13.74
N ILE A 444 -3.64 23.79 -14.42
CA ILE A 444 -4.96 23.17 -14.43
C ILE A 444 -4.88 21.96 -13.50
N ASN A 445 -5.55 22.03 -12.36
CA ASN A 445 -5.57 20.95 -11.38
C ASN A 445 -6.72 19.98 -11.66
N LEU A 446 -6.36 18.74 -11.97
CA LEU A 446 -7.28 17.64 -12.19
C LEU A 446 -7.17 16.55 -11.14
N ILE A 447 -6.54 16.80 -9.99
CA ILE A 447 -6.53 15.84 -8.87
C ILE A 447 -7.93 15.79 -8.24
N PRO A 448 -8.66 14.66 -8.32
CA PRO A 448 -10.07 14.62 -7.92
C PRO A 448 -10.28 14.69 -6.40
N SER A 449 -9.22 14.62 -5.63
CA SER A 449 -9.23 14.73 -4.16
C SER A 449 -8.71 16.08 -3.65
N GLU A 450 -8.50 17.04 -4.53
CA GLU A 450 -8.10 18.42 -4.18
C GLU A 450 -9.18 19.40 -4.57
N MET A 451 -9.27 20.48 -3.80
CA MET A 451 -10.22 21.56 -4.03
C MET A 451 -9.74 22.85 -3.37
N THR A 452 -9.68 23.90 -4.14
CA THR A 452 -9.43 25.25 -3.62
C THR A 452 -10.64 25.75 -2.82
N ALA A 453 -10.46 26.01 -1.54
CA ALA A 453 -11.48 26.63 -0.69
C ALA A 453 -11.69 28.10 -1.08
N SER A 454 -12.91 28.61 -0.88
CA SER A 454 -13.25 30.03 -1.13
C SER A 454 -12.41 30.98 -0.27
N PRO A 455 -12.23 32.25 -0.68
CA PRO A 455 -11.55 33.24 0.14
C PRO A 455 -12.13 33.35 1.56
N MET A 456 -13.47 33.35 1.69
CA MET A 456 -14.15 33.41 2.98
C MET A 456 -13.86 32.18 3.86
N VAL A 457 -13.88 30.99 3.28
CA VAL A 457 -13.53 29.74 4.01
C VAL A 457 -12.08 29.81 4.51
N ARG A 458 -11.15 30.26 3.68
CA ARG A 458 -9.73 30.41 4.06
C ARG A 458 -9.53 31.46 5.15
N LEU A 459 -10.16 32.62 5.01
CA LEU A 459 -10.09 33.71 5.97
C LEU A 459 -10.59 33.24 7.35
N LEU A 460 -11.80 32.69 7.42
CA LEU A 460 -12.37 32.21 8.67
C LEU A 460 -11.57 31.08 9.32
N SER A 461 -10.89 30.26 8.52
CA SER A 461 -10.08 29.14 9.04
C SER A 461 -8.85 29.58 9.83
N VAL A 462 -8.39 30.84 9.68
CA VAL A 462 -7.21 31.38 10.38
C VAL A 462 -7.53 32.39 11.45
N MET A 463 -8.83 32.64 11.75
CA MET A 463 -9.28 33.60 12.78
C MET A 463 -8.98 33.09 14.20
N ASP A 464 -9.19 33.94 15.20
CA ASP A 464 -8.88 33.72 16.62
C ASP A 464 -9.27 32.32 17.15
N PRO A 465 -10.42 31.70 16.80
CA PRO A 465 -10.73 30.33 17.23
C PRO A 465 -9.67 29.29 16.92
N SER A 466 -8.81 29.51 15.91
CA SER A 466 -7.69 28.60 15.57
C SER A 466 -6.69 28.40 16.71
N PHE A 467 -6.66 29.31 17.69
CA PHE A 467 -5.74 29.34 18.81
C PHE A 467 -6.42 28.99 20.15
N ARG A 468 -7.70 28.54 20.15
CA ARG A 468 -8.50 28.31 21.34
C ARG A 468 -8.88 26.86 21.52
N TYR A 469 -9.42 26.57 22.72
CA TYR A 469 -9.96 25.28 23.11
C TYR A 469 -11.47 25.37 23.39
N ALA A 470 -12.23 24.36 22.95
CA ALA A 470 -13.65 24.23 23.19
C ALA A 470 -14.06 22.76 23.36
N GLU A 471 -13.29 22.02 24.15
CA GLU A 471 -13.62 20.64 24.44
C GLU A 471 -14.89 20.54 25.26
N HIS A 472 -15.81 19.69 24.84
CA HIS A 472 -17.08 19.47 25.49
C HIS A 472 -17.62 18.08 25.29
N ARG A 473 -18.58 17.69 26.11
CA ARG A 473 -19.36 16.45 25.95
C ARG A 473 -20.77 16.63 26.46
N LYS A 474 -21.71 15.85 25.94
CA LYS A 474 -23.07 15.73 26.49
C LYS A 474 -23.00 15.06 27.87
N VAL A 475 -23.68 15.59 28.84
CA VAL A 475 -23.72 15.08 30.21
C VAL A 475 -25.15 14.79 30.63
N ARG A 476 -25.49 13.52 30.85
CA ARG A 476 -26.84 13.06 31.22
C ARG A 476 -27.38 13.77 32.47
N ALA A 477 -26.53 14.03 33.45
CA ALA A 477 -26.90 14.75 34.66
C ALA A 477 -27.38 16.20 34.40
N PHE A 478 -27.11 16.74 33.23
CA PHE A 478 -27.53 18.06 32.77
C PHE A 478 -28.53 17.98 31.59
N TYR A 479 -29.35 16.93 31.55
CA TYR A 479 -30.33 16.68 30.48
C TYR A 479 -29.70 16.62 29.11
N ASP A 480 -28.55 15.96 28.99
CA ASP A 480 -27.78 15.81 27.77
C ASP A 480 -27.30 17.11 27.15
N ALA A 481 -27.20 18.18 27.96
CA ALA A 481 -26.61 19.44 27.54
C ALA A 481 -25.08 19.30 27.33
N ASP A 482 -24.56 20.04 26.36
CA ASP A 482 -23.11 20.14 26.15
C ASP A 482 -22.45 20.90 27.29
N VAL A 483 -21.50 20.26 27.95
CA VAL A 483 -20.71 20.87 29.02
C VAL A 483 -19.31 21.15 28.52
N PHE A 484 -18.99 22.43 28.33
CA PHE A 484 -17.68 22.92 27.94
C PHE A 484 -16.72 22.97 29.11
N TYR A 485 -15.50 22.54 28.92
CA TYR A 485 -14.47 22.54 29.95
C TYR A 485 -13.70 23.85 30.04
N TYR A 486 -13.84 24.71 29.02
CA TYR A 486 -13.17 26.01 28.87
C TYR A 486 -14.18 27.17 28.89
N GLN A 487 -13.69 28.35 29.28
CA GLN A 487 -14.48 29.57 29.27
C GLN A 487 -14.36 30.30 27.91
N GLY A 488 -15.32 31.17 27.60
CA GLY A 488 -15.32 31.94 26.34
C GLY A 488 -15.72 31.14 25.11
N THR A 489 -16.47 30.06 25.30
CA THR A 489 -16.81 29.09 24.26
C THR A 489 -18.19 29.28 23.61
N ASP A 490 -18.97 30.27 24.07
CA ASP A 490 -20.36 30.50 23.60
C ASP A 490 -20.44 30.72 22.09
N PHE A 491 -19.46 31.38 21.50
CA PHE A 491 -19.38 31.58 20.06
C PHE A 491 -19.20 30.24 19.33
N ILE A 492 -18.29 29.40 19.80
CA ILE A 492 -18.03 28.08 19.17
C ILE A 492 -19.25 27.16 19.37
N ALA A 493 -19.86 27.16 20.55
CA ALA A 493 -21.09 26.39 20.78
C ALA A 493 -22.22 26.78 19.81
N ARG A 494 -22.26 28.02 19.40
CA ARG A 494 -23.19 28.47 18.37
C ARG A 494 -22.79 28.02 16.98
N VAL A 495 -21.51 28.11 16.65
CA VAL A 495 -20.95 27.66 15.36
C VAL A 495 -21.21 26.16 15.15
N GLU A 496 -21.02 25.34 16.18
CA GLU A 496 -21.27 23.89 16.11
C GLU A 496 -22.75 23.59 15.84
N ARG A 497 -23.67 24.22 16.59
CA ARG A 497 -25.11 24.02 16.34
C ARG A 497 -25.55 24.48 14.95
N LEU A 498 -25.00 25.57 14.43
CA LEU A 498 -25.30 26.02 13.07
C LEU A 498 -24.76 25.05 12.04
N LEU A 499 -23.53 24.53 12.25
CA LEU A 499 -22.91 23.58 11.38
C LEU A 499 -23.65 22.24 11.38
N GLU A 500 -24.05 21.73 12.54
CA GLU A 500 -24.91 20.55 12.65
C GLU A 500 -26.18 20.69 11.83
N LYS A 501 -26.88 21.84 11.98
CA LYS A 501 -28.07 22.11 11.20
C LYS A 501 -27.80 22.10 9.68
N GLU A 502 -26.76 22.76 9.21
CA GLU A 502 -26.42 22.82 7.79
C GLU A 502 -26.08 21.42 7.24
N TRP A 503 -25.44 20.55 8.04
CA TRP A 503 -25.17 19.17 7.65
C TRP A 503 -26.43 18.32 7.64
N MET A 504 -27.34 18.49 8.61
CA MET A 504 -28.63 17.80 8.62
C MET A 504 -29.44 18.15 7.38
N ASP A 505 -29.47 19.46 7.02
CA ASP A 505 -30.15 19.94 5.82
C ASP A 505 -29.48 19.41 4.53
N TYR A 506 -28.15 19.28 4.53
CA TYR A 506 -27.42 18.79 3.37
C TYR A 506 -27.55 17.27 3.15
N LEU A 507 -27.36 16.47 4.20
CA LEU A 507 -27.33 15.01 4.13
C LEU A 507 -28.70 14.36 4.32
N GLY A 508 -29.66 15.06 4.90
CA GLY A 508 -30.95 14.49 5.32
C GLY A 508 -30.82 13.53 6.50
N CYS A 509 -29.86 13.77 7.39
CA CYS A 509 -29.58 12.95 8.58
C CYS A 509 -30.30 13.50 9.83
N THR A 510 -30.34 12.70 10.90
CA THR A 510 -30.87 13.08 12.21
C THR A 510 -29.81 13.56 13.17
N GLU A 511 -28.60 13.01 13.00
CA GLU A 511 -27.45 13.30 13.86
C GLU A 511 -26.16 13.44 13.01
N VAL A 512 -25.27 14.33 13.44
CA VAL A 512 -23.98 14.54 12.79
C VAL A 512 -22.89 14.82 13.82
N GLU A 513 -21.69 14.27 13.55
CA GLU A 513 -20.49 14.51 14.34
C GLU A 513 -19.51 15.36 13.52
N THR A 514 -19.28 16.58 13.94
CA THR A 514 -18.51 17.59 13.22
C THR A 514 -17.11 17.83 13.78
N ARG A 515 -16.75 17.23 14.93
CA ARG A 515 -15.46 17.42 15.60
C ARG A 515 -14.30 16.65 14.95
N LEU A 516 -14.58 15.76 14.02
CA LEU A 516 -13.59 14.96 13.29
C LEU A 516 -12.71 15.85 12.40
N ILE A 517 -11.38 15.66 12.48
CA ILE A 517 -10.40 16.48 11.75
C ILE A 517 -9.92 15.87 10.43
N SER A 518 -10.34 14.65 10.11
CA SER A 518 -10.10 14.03 8.80
C SER A 518 -11.14 12.96 8.50
N GLY A 519 -11.35 12.64 7.21
CA GLY A 519 -12.22 11.55 6.79
C GLY A 519 -11.75 10.18 7.27
N GLN A 520 -10.43 9.95 7.33
CA GLN A 520 -9.91 8.70 7.90
C GLN A 520 -10.24 8.57 9.40
N MET A 521 -10.16 9.66 10.14
CA MET A 521 -10.55 9.67 11.55
C MET A 521 -12.05 9.39 11.73
N ALA A 522 -12.89 9.88 10.82
CA ALA A 522 -14.32 9.54 10.81
C ALA A 522 -14.55 8.04 10.67
N ASN A 523 -13.87 7.40 9.73
CA ASN A 523 -13.93 5.96 9.56
C ASN A 523 -13.40 5.20 10.78
N THR A 524 -12.27 5.63 11.35
CA THR A 524 -11.68 5.02 12.56
C THR A 524 -12.63 5.12 13.75
N ALA A 525 -13.30 6.27 13.94
CA ALA A 525 -14.29 6.45 15.00
C ALA A 525 -15.48 5.50 14.84
N VAL A 526 -15.99 5.34 13.61
CA VAL A 526 -17.07 4.36 13.30
C VAL A 526 -16.61 2.93 13.56
N PHE A 527 -15.42 2.53 13.11
CA PHE A 527 -14.93 1.16 13.31
C PHE A 527 -14.71 0.85 14.79
N SER A 528 -14.15 1.80 15.55
CA SER A 528 -13.98 1.69 16.99
C SER A 528 -15.32 1.61 17.72
N ALA A 529 -16.30 2.41 17.29
CA ALA A 529 -17.65 2.37 17.81
C ALA A 529 -18.36 1.06 17.52
N MET A 530 -18.21 0.53 16.31
CA MET A 530 -18.72 -0.81 15.93
C MET A 530 -18.17 -1.90 16.85
N MET A 531 -16.87 -1.89 17.16
CA MET A 531 -16.31 -2.83 18.12
C MET A 531 -16.94 -2.66 19.51
N GLN A 532 -17.08 -1.43 19.99
CA GLN A 532 -17.72 -1.15 21.28
C GLN A 532 -19.18 -1.64 21.29
N TYR A 533 -19.92 -1.37 20.24
CA TYR A 533 -21.31 -1.79 20.09
C TYR A 533 -21.48 -3.32 20.07
N LEU A 534 -20.61 -4.02 19.32
CA LEU A 534 -20.64 -5.51 19.27
C LEU A 534 -20.27 -6.18 20.60
N ASN A 535 -19.57 -5.48 21.48
CA ASN A 535 -19.13 -5.99 22.78
C ASN A 535 -19.87 -5.35 23.98
N ARG A 536 -20.98 -4.65 23.72
CA ARG A 536 -21.69 -3.89 24.77
C ARG A 536 -22.31 -4.75 25.87
N ASP A 537 -22.69 -5.98 25.55
CA ASP A 537 -23.39 -6.87 26.48
C ASP A 537 -22.44 -7.54 27.48
N ASP A 538 -21.15 -7.68 27.14
CA ASP A 538 -20.13 -8.23 28.03
C ASP A 538 -18.79 -7.52 27.87
N PRO A 539 -18.61 -6.33 28.48
CA PRO A 539 -17.39 -5.54 28.33
C PRO A 539 -16.16 -6.13 29.04
N ARG A 540 -16.32 -7.21 29.80
CA ARG A 540 -15.21 -7.89 30.48
C ARG A 540 -14.61 -9.02 29.67
N ARG A 541 -15.27 -9.45 28.62
CA ARG A 541 -14.78 -10.46 27.69
C ARG A 541 -13.72 -9.85 26.77
N GLU A 542 -12.81 -10.69 26.27
CA GLU A 542 -11.91 -10.27 25.19
C GLU A 542 -12.72 -9.70 24.02
N PRO A 543 -12.44 -8.49 23.56
CA PRO A 543 -13.27 -7.84 22.56
C PRO A 543 -13.29 -8.59 21.23
N VAL A 544 -14.49 -8.94 20.78
CA VAL A 544 -14.71 -9.51 19.45
C VAL A 544 -14.55 -8.41 18.41
N ARG A 545 -13.71 -8.63 17.42
CA ARG A 545 -13.51 -7.72 16.28
C ARG A 545 -14.65 -7.87 15.25
N ILE A 546 -14.79 -6.89 14.36
CA ILE A 546 -15.83 -6.87 13.35
C ILE A 546 -15.54 -7.98 12.33
N ALA A 547 -16.43 -8.95 12.18
CA ALA A 547 -16.25 -10.08 11.26
C ALA A 547 -17.60 -10.72 10.86
N PRO A 548 -17.85 -10.95 9.56
CA PRO A 548 -17.11 -10.42 8.41
C PRO A 548 -17.43 -8.96 8.10
N VAL A 549 -16.53 -8.29 7.34
CA VAL A 549 -16.77 -6.96 6.78
C VAL A 549 -16.81 -7.05 5.26
N MET A 550 -17.87 -6.55 4.65
CA MET A 550 -17.92 -6.42 3.19
C MET A 550 -17.45 -5.01 2.77
N HIS A 551 -16.56 -4.94 1.78
CA HIS A 551 -16.00 -3.68 1.32
C HIS A 551 -15.54 -3.74 -0.14
N HIS A 552 -15.27 -2.59 -0.76
CA HIS A 552 -14.62 -2.57 -2.07
C HIS A 552 -13.14 -2.95 -1.96
N HIS A 553 -12.69 -3.87 -2.79
CA HIS A 553 -11.28 -4.22 -2.86
C HIS A 553 -10.44 -3.06 -3.41
N ILE A 554 -9.24 -2.85 -2.86
CA ILE A 554 -8.38 -1.73 -3.25
C ILE A 554 -8.03 -1.76 -4.75
N ALA A 555 -7.75 -2.92 -5.31
CA ALA A 555 -7.47 -3.09 -6.73
C ALA A 555 -8.69 -2.81 -7.65
N LYS A 556 -9.89 -2.75 -7.10
CA LYS A 556 -11.12 -2.38 -7.81
C LYS A 556 -11.59 -0.96 -7.45
N GLY A 557 -10.65 -0.11 -7.09
CA GLY A 557 -10.87 1.30 -6.75
C GLY A 557 -11.34 1.56 -5.32
N GLY A 558 -11.31 0.58 -4.43
CA GLY A 558 -11.70 0.72 -3.03
C GLY A 558 -10.89 1.80 -2.29
N HIS A 559 -11.52 2.49 -1.35
CA HIS A 559 -10.87 3.51 -0.54
C HIS A 559 -9.91 2.85 0.48
N LEU A 560 -8.71 3.41 0.62
CA LEU A 560 -7.67 2.85 1.50
C LEU A 560 -8.14 2.74 2.96
N SER A 561 -8.93 3.69 3.45
CA SER A 561 -9.40 3.67 4.84
C SER A 561 -10.29 2.47 5.17
N SER A 562 -11.02 1.91 4.20
CA SER A 562 -11.85 0.71 4.38
C SER A 562 -11.09 -0.60 4.19
N GLN A 563 -9.77 -0.56 3.98
CA GLN A 563 -8.95 -1.75 3.77
C GLN A 563 -8.36 -2.29 5.08
N PRO A 564 -8.07 -3.60 5.14
CA PRO A 564 -7.34 -4.20 6.26
C PRO A 564 -5.92 -3.67 6.46
N MET A 565 -5.36 -2.98 5.46
CA MET A 565 -4.08 -2.29 5.56
C MET A 565 -4.22 -0.81 5.95
N GLY A 566 -5.43 -0.27 5.92
CA GLY A 566 -5.78 1.10 6.29
C GLY A 566 -6.41 1.21 7.67
N ALA A 567 -7.40 2.10 7.83
CA ALA A 567 -8.05 2.37 9.12
C ALA A 567 -8.81 1.15 9.68
N LEU A 568 -9.26 0.22 8.83
CA LEU A 568 -9.96 -1.01 9.26
C LEU A 568 -9.03 -2.03 9.94
N ARG A 569 -7.71 -1.89 9.82
CA ARG A 569 -6.68 -2.86 10.24
C ARG A 569 -6.86 -3.42 11.65
N ASP A 570 -7.07 -2.54 12.63
CA ASP A 570 -7.10 -2.92 14.03
C ASP A 570 -8.50 -3.30 14.53
N PHE A 571 -9.51 -3.18 13.68
CA PHE A 571 -10.93 -3.39 14.01
C PHE A 571 -11.53 -4.64 13.37
N VAL A 572 -10.98 -5.12 12.26
CA VAL A 572 -11.47 -6.32 11.57
C VAL A 572 -10.95 -7.59 12.24
N GLY A 573 -11.84 -8.56 12.39
CA GLY A 573 -11.48 -9.90 12.84
C GLY A 573 -10.66 -10.65 11.79
N ARG A 574 -10.16 -11.82 12.17
CA ARG A 574 -9.51 -12.74 11.25
C ARG A 574 -10.40 -13.95 11.01
N ASP A 575 -10.43 -14.43 9.80
CA ASP A 575 -10.99 -15.74 9.48
C ASP A 575 -10.17 -16.80 10.22
N PRO A 576 -10.78 -17.61 11.08
CA PRO A 576 -10.03 -18.54 11.90
C PRO A 576 -9.32 -19.63 11.09
N ARG A 577 -9.80 -19.95 9.90
CA ARG A 577 -9.22 -21.01 9.05
C ARG A 577 -8.02 -20.52 8.24
N THR A 578 -8.08 -19.30 7.70
CA THR A 578 -7.06 -18.77 6.78
C THR A 578 -6.12 -17.77 7.43
N GLU A 579 -6.41 -17.31 8.67
CA GLU A 579 -5.71 -16.22 9.38
C GLU A 579 -5.75 -14.86 8.66
N LYS A 580 -6.40 -14.77 7.52
CA LYS A 580 -6.59 -13.53 6.78
C LYS A 580 -7.63 -12.64 7.46
N PRO A 581 -7.57 -11.34 7.25
CA PRO A 581 -8.66 -10.47 7.67
C PRO A 581 -10.01 -10.99 7.15
N ALA A 582 -11.00 -11.03 8.04
CA ALA A 582 -12.34 -11.51 7.73
C ALA A 582 -13.12 -10.46 6.90
N VAL A 583 -12.66 -10.25 5.66
CA VAL A 583 -13.25 -9.32 4.70
C VAL A 583 -13.80 -10.06 3.49
N VAL A 584 -14.86 -9.52 2.93
CA VAL A 584 -15.52 -10.02 1.74
C VAL A 584 -15.55 -8.89 0.71
N PRO A 585 -14.82 -8.98 -0.40
CA PRO A 585 -14.88 -7.93 -1.42
C PRO A 585 -16.22 -7.96 -2.17
N PHE A 586 -16.72 -6.79 -2.55
CA PHE A 586 -17.84 -6.72 -3.49
C PHE A 586 -17.44 -7.35 -4.82
N PRO A 587 -18.23 -8.28 -5.36
CA PRO A 587 -18.13 -8.69 -6.74
C PRO A 587 -18.37 -7.51 -7.68
N VAL A 588 -17.64 -7.47 -8.80
CA VAL A 588 -17.77 -6.44 -9.82
C VAL A 588 -18.13 -7.05 -11.17
N LEU A 589 -18.73 -6.26 -12.04
CA LEU A 589 -19.11 -6.73 -13.39
C LEU A 589 -17.84 -7.04 -14.22
N PRO A 590 -17.78 -8.19 -14.90
CA PRO A 590 -16.63 -8.58 -15.70
C PRO A 590 -16.24 -7.54 -16.77
N GLY A 591 -17.21 -6.86 -17.39
CA GLY A 591 -16.99 -5.84 -18.41
C GLY A 591 -16.78 -4.42 -17.85
N ASN A 592 -17.05 -4.19 -16.57
CA ASN A 592 -16.86 -2.90 -15.92
C ASN A 592 -16.49 -3.08 -14.45
N PRO A 593 -15.20 -3.21 -14.12
CA PRO A 593 -14.72 -3.50 -12.76
C PRO A 593 -14.96 -2.34 -11.76
N TYR A 594 -15.40 -1.18 -12.23
CA TYR A 594 -15.81 -0.06 -11.38
C TYR A 594 -17.26 -0.15 -10.90
N ARG A 595 -18.06 -1.07 -11.45
CA ARG A 595 -19.46 -1.28 -11.08
C ARG A 595 -19.66 -2.57 -10.31
N VAL A 596 -20.42 -2.50 -9.22
CA VAL A 596 -20.79 -3.65 -8.40
C VAL A 596 -21.73 -4.59 -9.19
N ASP A 597 -21.43 -5.88 -9.17
CA ASP A 597 -22.36 -6.93 -9.62
C ASP A 597 -23.37 -7.19 -8.51
N VAL A 598 -24.57 -6.63 -8.65
CA VAL A 598 -25.62 -6.71 -7.62
C VAL A 598 -26.07 -8.14 -7.37
N PRO A 599 -26.46 -8.96 -8.36
CA PRO A 599 -26.85 -10.34 -8.13
C PRO A 599 -25.78 -11.18 -7.39
N ALA A 600 -24.53 -11.09 -7.84
CA ALA A 600 -23.43 -11.80 -7.19
C ALA A 600 -23.17 -11.28 -5.77
N THR A 601 -23.34 -9.96 -5.55
CA THR A 601 -23.19 -9.36 -4.22
C THR A 601 -24.26 -9.84 -3.25
N LEU A 602 -25.53 -9.92 -3.67
CA LEU A 602 -26.62 -10.42 -2.83
C LEU A 602 -26.40 -11.88 -2.41
N ALA A 603 -25.97 -12.73 -3.34
CA ALA A 603 -25.60 -14.12 -3.03
C ALA A 603 -24.44 -14.19 -2.02
N ARG A 604 -23.44 -13.30 -2.18
CA ARG A 604 -22.29 -13.25 -1.28
C ARG A 604 -22.65 -12.72 0.12
N ILE A 605 -23.59 -11.79 0.22
CA ILE A 605 -24.13 -11.31 1.51
C ILE A 605 -24.88 -12.43 2.23
N GLU A 606 -25.69 -13.22 1.51
CA GLU A 606 -26.42 -14.34 2.07
C GLU A 606 -25.49 -15.41 2.66
N GLU A 607 -24.42 -15.72 1.93
CA GLU A 607 -23.37 -16.66 2.35
C GLU A 607 -22.58 -16.15 3.56
N ALA A 608 -22.02 -14.94 3.44
CA ALA A 608 -21.04 -14.42 4.40
C ALA A 608 -21.69 -13.79 5.64
N ARG A 609 -22.92 -13.28 5.54
CA ARG A 609 -23.65 -12.57 6.61
C ARG A 609 -22.81 -11.48 7.29
N PRO A 610 -22.34 -10.46 6.55
CA PRO A 610 -21.45 -9.45 7.08
C PRO A 610 -22.09 -8.68 8.25
N LYS A 611 -21.26 -8.24 9.20
CA LYS A 611 -21.68 -7.37 10.29
C LYS A 611 -21.62 -5.89 9.91
N LEU A 612 -20.75 -5.57 8.97
CA LEU A 612 -20.56 -4.22 8.44
C LEU A 612 -20.37 -4.31 6.92
N ILE A 613 -21.11 -3.49 6.20
CA ILE A 613 -20.99 -3.33 4.74
C ILE A 613 -20.52 -1.90 4.50
N ILE A 614 -19.39 -1.71 3.83
CA ILE A 614 -18.77 -0.42 3.60
C ILE A 614 -18.77 -0.12 2.10
N PHE A 615 -19.62 0.79 1.65
CA PHE A 615 -19.42 1.43 0.36
C PHE A 615 -18.38 2.52 0.51
N GLY A 616 -17.37 2.52 -0.33
CA GLY A 616 -16.29 3.52 -0.29
C GLY A 616 -15.23 3.23 -1.32
N LYS A 617 -15.10 4.13 -2.29
CA LYS A 617 -14.11 4.07 -3.36
C LYS A 617 -13.29 5.34 -3.43
N SER A 618 -12.03 5.23 -3.83
CA SER A 618 -11.20 6.33 -4.28
C SER A 618 -11.32 6.57 -5.79
N MET A 619 -11.65 5.52 -6.56
CA MET A 619 -12.04 5.60 -7.97
C MET A 619 -13.55 5.33 -8.07
N VAL A 620 -14.33 6.40 -8.03
CA VAL A 620 -15.80 6.33 -8.06
C VAL A 620 -16.26 6.78 -9.44
N LEU A 621 -16.59 5.84 -10.31
CA LEU A 621 -17.16 6.15 -11.63
C LEU A 621 -18.68 5.94 -11.67
N CYS A 622 -19.21 5.04 -10.86
CA CYS A 622 -20.63 4.68 -10.86
C CYS A 622 -21.24 4.86 -9.48
N ARG A 623 -22.57 4.94 -9.44
CA ARG A 623 -23.36 4.89 -8.20
C ARG A 623 -23.21 3.56 -7.50
N GLU A 624 -23.30 3.56 -6.18
CA GLU A 624 -23.29 2.36 -5.37
C GLU A 624 -24.73 1.81 -5.16
N PRO A 625 -24.93 0.48 -5.17
CA PRO A 625 -26.26 -0.14 -5.09
C PRO A 625 -26.78 -0.23 -3.63
N VAL A 626 -26.79 0.90 -2.91
CA VAL A 626 -27.17 0.95 -1.49
C VAL A 626 -28.60 0.47 -1.30
N ARG A 627 -29.53 0.94 -2.15
CA ARG A 627 -30.95 0.65 -2.05
C ARG A 627 -31.27 -0.84 -2.28
N GLU A 628 -30.62 -1.43 -3.27
CA GLU A 628 -30.79 -2.85 -3.60
C GLU A 628 -30.31 -3.75 -2.46
N ILE A 629 -29.13 -3.42 -1.92
CA ILE A 629 -28.55 -4.18 -0.83
C ILE A 629 -29.35 -4.01 0.46
N ARG A 630 -29.78 -2.79 0.82
CA ARG A 630 -30.63 -2.58 1.99
C ARG A 630 -31.93 -3.38 1.89
N ARG A 631 -32.61 -3.29 0.75
CA ARG A 631 -33.85 -4.06 0.52
C ARG A 631 -33.64 -5.56 0.70
N PHE A 632 -32.54 -6.07 0.20
CA PHE A 632 -32.20 -7.49 0.36
C PHE A 632 -31.95 -7.87 1.83
N LEU A 633 -31.16 -7.05 2.55
CA LEU A 633 -30.87 -7.27 3.98
C LEU A 633 -32.17 -7.35 4.80
N ASP A 634 -33.10 -6.42 4.54
CA ASP A 634 -34.38 -6.36 5.24
C ASP A 634 -35.25 -7.59 4.92
N GLN A 635 -35.31 -8.00 3.64
CA GLN A 635 -36.07 -9.20 3.20
C GLN A 635 -35.46 -10.49 3.73
N ALA A 636 -34.15 -10.60 3.78
CA ALA A 636 -33.44 -11.80 4.27
C ALA A 636 -33.33 -11.86 5.80
N GLY A 637 -33.72 -10.79 6.52
CA GLY A 637 -33.56 -10.67 7.96
C GLY A 637 -32.09 -10.67 8.41
N ILE A 638 -31.19 -10.13 7.57
CA ILE A 638 -29.76 -10.05 7.86
C ILE A 638 -29.48 -8.71 8.53
N ARG A 639 -29.02 -8.76 9.80
CA ARG A 639 -28.63 -7.57 10.56
C ARG A 639 -27.18 -7.18 10.23
N ALA A 640 -27.00 -6.26 9.30
CA ALA A 640 -25.73 -5.66 8.95
C ALA A 640 -25.85 -4.14 9.02
N VAL A 641 -24.83 -3.46 9.53
CA VAL A 641 -24.71 -2.00 9.44
C VAL A 641 -24.22 -1.64 8.05
N VAL A 642 -24.92 -0.74 7.37
CA VAL A 642 -24.55 -0.24 6.04
C VAL A 642 -23.93 1.14 6.20
N MET A 643 -22.64 1.25 5.93
CA MET A 643 -21.88 2.49 5.98
C MET A 643 -21.51 2.94 4.57
N TYR A 644 -21.68 4.23 4.28
CA TYR A 644 -21.17 4.81 3.05
C TYR A 644 -20.06 5.83 3.36
N ASP A 645 -18.82 5.47 3.04
CA ASP A 645 -17.69 6.39 3.03
C ASP A 645 -17.72 7.21 1.73
N MET A 646 -18.32 8.39 1.81
CA MET A 646 -18.45 9.33 0.70
C MET A 646 -17.28 10.30 0.56
N ALA A 647 -16.11 9.98 1.09
CA ALA A 647 -14.96 10.89 1.11
C ALA A 647 -14.68 11.56 -0.24
N HIS A 648 -14.80 10.82 -1.34
CA HIS A 648 -14.55 11.35 -2.69
C HIS A 648 -15.76 12.03 -3.36
N VAL A 649 -16.97 11.74 -2.93
CA VAL A 649 -18.20 12.21 -3.57
C VAL A 649 -19.13 12.98 -2.62
N LEU A 650 -18.63 13.40 -1.45
CA LEU A 650 -19.42 14.09 -0.42
C LEU A 650 -20.11 15.34 -0.95
N GLY A 651 -19.45 16.12 -1.81
CA GLY A 651 -20.03 17.32 -2.43
C GLY A 651 -21.05 17.06 -3.54
N LEU A 652 -21.29 15.78 -3.86
CA LEU A 652 -22.28 15.37 -4.87
C LEU A 652 -23.53 14.73 -4.24
N VAL A 653 -23.63 14.70 -2.89
CA VAL A 653 -24.83 14.19 -2.22
C VAL A 653 -26.03 15.02 -2.62
N GLY A 654 -27.04 14.36 -3.15
CA GLY A 654 -28.25 15.00 -3.63
C GLY A 654 -28.93 14.23 -4.78
N PRO A 655 -30.01 14.77 -5.33
CA PRO A 655 -30.82 14.10 -6.35
C PRO A 655 -30.07 13.88 -7.67
N HIS A 656 -29.00 14.66 -7.93
CA HIS A 656 -28.21 14.56 -9.16
C HIS A 656 -27.26 13.37 -9.15
N PHE A 657 -26.82 12.89 -7.98
CA PHE A 657 -25.98 11.71 -7.83
C PHE A 657 -26.62 10.68 -6.90
N GLN A 658 -26.36 10.71 -5.58
CA GLN A 658 -26.91 9.77 -4.60
C GLN A 658 -27.35 10.45 -3.30
N GLN A 659 -28.39 9.92 -2.71
CA GLN A 659 -28.89 10.29 -1.39
C GLN A 659 -28.79 9.08 -0.45
N PRO A 660 -27.62 8.85 0.17
CA PRO A 660 -27.30 7.59 0.84
C PRO A 660 -28.31 7.19 1.92
N PHE A 661 -28.80 8.16 2.71
CA PHE A 661 -29.78 7.85 3.75
C PHE A 661 -31.17 7.50 3.21
N GLU A 662 -31.60 8.10 2.11
CA GLU A 662 -32.85 7.72 1.44
C GLU A 662 -32.76 6.36 0.74
N GLU A 663 -31.53 5.96 0.42
CA GLU A 663 -31.23 4.66 -0.18
C GLU A 663 -31.03 3.56 0.88
N GLY A 664 -30.93 3.93 2.18
CA GLY A 664 -30.92 3.00 3.28
C GLY A 664 -29.55 2.76 3.94
N ALA A 665 -28.61 3.69 3.77
CA ALA A 665 -27.40 3.69 4.58
C ALA A 665 -27.74 4.01 6.05
N ASP A 666 -27.04 3.36 6.97
CA ASP A 666 -27.13 3.58 8.41
C ASP A 666 -26.19 4.69 8.89
N LEU A 667 -25.00 4.72 8.30
CA LEU A 667 -23.94 5.66 8.60
C LEU A 667 -23.33 6.24 7.32
N VAL A 668 -23.05 7.53 7.32
CA VAL A 668 -22.30 8.20 6.26
C VAL A 668 -21.09 8.88 6.87
N THR A 669 -19.94 8.67 6.27
CA THR A 669 -18.69 9.39 6.60
C THR A 669 -18.16 10.12 5.38
N GLY A 670 -17.32 11.13 5.58
CA GLY A 670 -16.78 11.87 4.46
C GLY A 670 -15.58 12.75 4.80
N SER A 671 -14.90 13.19 3.74
CA SER A 671 -13.86 14.23 3.78
C SER A 671 -14.41 15.53 3.23
N THR A 672 -14.24 16.61 3.95
CA THR A 672 -14.90 17.88 3.63
C THR A 672 -14.14 18.77 2.63
N HIS A 673 -12.94 18.39 2.23
CA HIS A 673 -12.01 19.19 1.40
C HIS A 673 -11.85 18.70 -0.04
N LYS A 674 -12.62 17.70 -0.44
CA LYS A 674 -12.62 17.17 -1.81
C LYS A 674 -13.77 17.81 -2.60
N THR A 675 -14.71 17.05 -3.08
CA THR A 675 -15.86 17.60 -3.83
C THR A 675 -16.74 18.56 -3.01
N PHE A 676 -16.72 18.48 -1.68
CA PHE A 676 -17.48 19.39 -0.79
C PHE A 676 -16.86 20.78 -0.65
N PHE A 677 -15.64 21.01 -1.09
CA PHE A 677 -14.90 22.29 -1.13
C PHE A 677 -14.71 23.03 0.20
N GLY A 678 -14.82 22.36 1.33
CA GLY A 678 -14.48 22.89 2.65
C GLY A 678 -13.01 22.76 3.02
N PRO A 679 -12.63 23.14 4.24
CA PRO A 679 -11.29 22.87 4.78
C PRO A 679 -11.09 21.37 5.05
N GLN A 680 -9.84 20.97 5.28
CA GLN A 680 -9.52 19.57 5.61
C GLN A 680 -10.10 19.17 6.96
N ARG A 681 -11.23 18.49 6.93
CA ARG A 681 -11.91 17.89 8.08
C ARG A 681 -12.62 16.60 7.66
N GLY A 682 -13.19 15.91 8.66
CA GLY A 682 -14.08 14.78 8.47
C GLY A 682 -15.47 15.06 9.00
N VAL A 683 -16.42 14.24 8.62
CA VAL A 683 -17.79 14.21 9.12
C VAL A 683 -18.26 12.78 9.24
N ALA A 684 -19.04 12.47 10.27
CA ALA A 684 -19.83 11.26 10.39
C ALA A 684 -21.28 11.64 10.70
N SER A 685 -22.22 10.85 10.18
CA SER A 685 -23.65 11.15 10.34
C SER A 685 -24.49 9.87 10.30
N THR A 686 -25.71 9.96 10.85
CA THR A 686 -26.66 8.85 10.89
C THR A 686 -28.11 9.32 10.78
N ARG A 687 -28.99 8.37 10.52
CA ARG A 687 -30.45 8.55 10.65
C ARG A 687 -31.05 7.86 11.87
N PHE A 688 -30.23 7.29 12.74
CA PHE A 688 -30.74 6.65 13.95
C PHE A 688 -31.46 7.64 14.86
N ARG A 689 -32.50 7.16 15.53
CA ARG A 689 -33.25 7.91 16.52
C ARG A 689 -33.04 7.28 17.90
N GLU A 690 -33.19 8.07 18.94
CA GLU A 690 -32.95 7.66 20.33
C GLU A 690 -33.72 6.40 20.74
N GLU A 691 -34.89 6.17 20.16
CA GLU A 691 -35.70 4.99 20.45
C GLU A 691 -35.25 3.69 19.76
N GLU A 692 -34.30 3.78 18.82
CA GLU A 692 -33.82 2.65 18.04
C GLU A 692 -32.61 1.96 18.72
N GLU A 693 -32.54 0.64 18.67
CA GLU A 693 -31.44 -0.14 19.25
C GLU A 693 -30.07 0.33 18.71
N LEU A 694 -30.01 0.69 17.43
CA LEU A 694 -28.78 1.15 16.76
C LEU A 694 -28.32 2.54 17.19
N TYR A 695 -29.14 3.33 17.93
CA TYR A 695 -28.72 4.60 18.47
C TYR A 695 -27.53 4.45 19.46
N ALA A 696 -27.46 3.34 20.16
CA ALA A 696 -26.29 3.03 21.01
C ALA A 696 -24.97 2.94 20.21
N LEU A 697 -25.03 2.58 18.92
CA LEU A 697 -23.86 2.67 18.03
C LEU A 697 -23.49 4.14 17.77
N TRP A 698 -24.47 5.02 17.58
CA TRP A 698 -24.20 6.46 17.40
C TRP A 698 -23.61 7.10 18.65
N GLU A 699 -24.15 6.81 19.84
CA GLU A 699 -23.53 7.24 21.11
C GLU A 699 -22.07 6.77 21.21
N ALA A 700 -21.78 5.56 20.77
CA ALA A 700 -20.41 5.06 20.70
C ALA A 700 -19.57 5.85 19.67
N VAL A 701 -20.10 6.26 18.52
CA VAL A 701 -19.38 7.07 17.52
C VAL A 701 -18.98 8.42 18.13
N THR A 702 -19.90 9.10 18.81
CA THR A 702 -19.61 10.40 19.45
C THR A 702 -18.56 10.25 20.56
N ALA A 703 -18.67 9.20 21.39
CA ALA A 703 -17.69 8.91 22.45
C ALA A 703 -16.31 8.51 21.90
N ARG A 704 -16.25 7.81 20.76
CA ARG A 704 -15.01 7.47 20.08
C ARG A 704 -14.44 8.65 19.29
N THR A 705 -15.22 9.64 18.96
CA THR A 705 -14.74 10.91 18.44
C THR A 705 -14.09 11.72 19.55
N PHE A 706 -14.83 12.10 20.59
CA PHE A 706 -14.30 12.83 21.72
C PHE A 706 -14.66 12.11 23.05
N PRO A 707 -13.67 11.81 23.92
CA PRO A 707 -12.22 12.06 23.79
C PRO A 707 -11.45 10.93 23.07
N GLY A 708 -12.12 10.04 22.36
CA GLY A 708 -11.54 8.81 21.82
C GLY A 708 -10.50 9.02 20.71
N SER A 709 -10.70 10.01 19.85
CA SER A 709 -9.84 10.29 18.68
C SER A 709 -9.33 11.72 18.62
N VAL A 710 -10.06 12.67 19.16
CA VAL A 710 -9.69 14.09 19.21
C VAL A 710 -9.78 14.62 20.62
N SER A 711 -8.95 15.61 20.93
CA SER A 711 -9.13 16.51 22.08
C SER A 711 -9.62 17.87 21.58
N ASN A 712 -8.73 18.79 21.23
CA ASN A 712 -9.12 20.04 20.60
C ASN A 712 -9.33 19.85 19.09
N HIS A 713 -10.52 20.15 18.57
CA HIS A 713 -10.93 19.79 17.19
C HIS A 713 -10.74 20.90 16.16
N HIS A 714 -9.71 21.73 16.28
CA HIS A 714 -9.30 22.75 15.30
C HIS A 714 -10.40 23.74 14.96
N LEU A 715 -10.74 24.60 15.90
CA LEU A 715 -11.91 25.49 15.84
C LEU A 715 -11.91 26.48 14.65
N GLY A 716 -10.75 26.92 14.17
CA GLY A 716 -10.67 27.77 12.99
C GLY A 716 -11.18 27.05 11.73
N THR A 717 -10.72 25.80 11.49
CA THR A 717 -11.24 25.04 10.35
C THR A 717 -12.70 24.62 10.54
N LEU A 718 -13.21 24.54 11.78
CA LEU A 718 -14.63 24.34 12.05
C LEU A 718 -15.46 25.55 11.56
N LEU A 719 -14.98 26.75 11.85
CA LEU A 719 -15.58 27.98 11.38
C LEU A 719 -15.57 28.10 9.85
N GLY A 720 -14.45 27.76 9.23
CA GLY A 720 -14.35 27.64 7.77
C GLY A 720 -15.28 26.59 7.17
N LEU A 721 -15.49 25.46 7.88
CA LEU A 721 -16.41 24.42 7.43
C LEU A 721 -17.86 24.88 7.47
N LEU A 722 -18.26 25.68 8.46
CA LEU A 722 -19.63 26.28 8.50
C LEU A 722 -19.85 27.18 7.28
N MET A 723 -18.88 28.02 6.92
CA MET A 723 -18.95 28.83 5.71
C MET A 723 -19.08 27.96 4.44
N ALA A 724 -18.30 26.92 4.33
CA ALA A 724 -18.39 25.99 3.19
C ALA A 724 -19.73 25.25 3.14
N ALA A 725 -20.34 24.94 4.30
CA ALA A 725 -21.66 24.33 4.35
C ALA A 725 -22.75 25.29 3.87
N TYR A 726 -22.67 26.56 4.24
CA TYR A 726 -23.55 27.60 3.69
C TYR A 726 -23.40 27.74 2.17
N GLU A 727 -22.16 27.78 1.67
CA GLU A 727 -21.91 27.85 0.23
C GLU A 727 -22.45 26.59 -0.48
N MET A 728 -22.19 25.40 0.05
CA MET A 728 -22.65 24.14 -0.56
C MET A 728 -24.17 24.08 -0.61
N ASN A 729 -24.85 24.34 0.50
CA ASN A 729 -26.31 24.30 0.55
C ASN A 729 -26.94 25.34 -0.39
N HIS A 730 -26.30 26.50 -0.56
CA HIS A 730 -26.80 27.55 -1.45
C HIS A 730 -26.58 27.24 -2.94
N PHE A 731 -25.42 26.68 -3.28
CA PHE A 731 -25.01 26.53 -4.69
C PHE A 731 -25.07 25.09 -5.24
N LYS A 732 -25.44 24.08 -4.44
CA LYS A 732 -25.41 22.68 -4.85
C LYS A 732 -26.24 22.37 -6.09
N GLU A 733 -27.41 23.00 -6.24
CA GLU A 733 -28.33 22.76 -7.36
C GLU A 733 -27.74 23.24 -8.71
N ASP A 734 -26.83 24.20 -8.69
CA ASP A 734 -26.12 24.67 -9.88
C ASP A 734 -24.76 23.96 -10.05
N TYR A 735 -24.06 23.73 -8.95
CA TYR A 735 -22.72 23.15 -8.93
C TYR A 735 -22.71 21.67 -9.34
N GLN A 736 -23.55 20.85 -8.67
CA GLN A 736 -23.53 19.39 -8.87
C GLN A 736 -23.83 18.97 -10.32
N PRO A 737 -24.91 19.45 -10.96
CA PRO A 737 -25.17 19.10 -12.36
C PRO A 737 -24.05 19.52 -13.32
N ARG A 738 -23.44 20.69 -13.05
CA ARG A 738 -22.34 21.19 -13.87
C ARG A 738 -21.10 20.30 -13.77
N VAL A 739 -20.75 19.85 -12.57
CA VAL A 739 -19.66 18.90 -12.37
C VAL A 739 -19.88 17.60 -13.13
N LEU A 740 -21.09 17.04 -13.05
CA LEU A 740 -21.42 15.78 -13.74
C LEU A 740 -21.45 15.94 -15.25
N ALA A 741 -21.98 17.05 -15.76
CA ALA A 741 -21.98 17.34 -17.20
C ALA A 741 -20.55 17.51 -17.74
N ASN A 742 -19.72 18.27 -17.05
CA ASN A 742 -18.32 18.49 -17.41
C ASN A 742 -17.52 17.18 -17.40
N ALA A 743 -17.74 16.32 -16.41
CA ALA A 743 -17.03 15.02 -16.33
C ALA A 743 -17.37 14.13 -17.53
N ARG A 744 -18.64 14.03 -17.90
CA ARG A 744 -19.07 13.26 -19.07
C ARG A 744 -18.56 13.83 -20.38
N ALA A 745 -18.63 15.16 -20.55
CA ALA A 745 -18.11 15.82 -21.75
C ALA A 745 -16.60 15.65 -21.89
N PHE A 746 -15.87 15.75 -20.77
CA PHE A 746 -14.44 15.55 -20.73
C PHE A 746 -14.04 14.11 -21.06
N ALA A 747 -14.72 13.12 -20.46
CA ALA A 747 -14.48 11.71 -20.74
C ALA A 747 -14.71 11.36 -22.22
N ARG A 748 -15.80 11.86 -22.81
CA ARG A 748 -16.09 11.68 -24.23
C ARG A 748 -15.02 12.33 -25.11
N ALA A 749 -14.64 13.58 -24.84
CA ALA A 749 -13.63 14.28 -25.61
C ALA A 749 -12.25 13.60 -25.57
N LEU A 750 -11.86 13.06 -24.39
CA LEU A 750 -10.64 12.26 -24.28
C LEU A 750 -10.73 10.97 -25.09
N SER A 751 -11.88 10.27 -25.03
CA SER A 751 -12.13 9.05 -25.81
C SER A 751 -12.13 9.34 -27.34
N ASP A 752 -12.82 10.39 -27.78
CA ASP A 752 -12.89 10.82 -29.19
C ASP A 752 -11.49 11.21 -29.72
N SER A 753 -10.60 11.67 -28.86
CA SER A 753 -9.20 11.97 -29.18
C SER A 753 -8.29 10.73 -29.21
N GLY A 754 -8.83 9.52 -28.97
CA GLY A 754 -8.13 8.25 -29.09
C GLY A 754 -7.46 7.76 -27.81
N LEU A 755 -7.78 8.35 -26.66
CA LEU A 755 -7.32 7.86 -25.37
C LEU A 755 -8.27 6.76 -24.84
N ASP A 756 -7.72 5.78 -24.15
CA ASP A 756 -8.49 4.70 -23.53
C ASP A 756 -9.08 5.17 -22.18
N ILE A 757 -10.41 5.30 -22.13
CA ILE A 757 -11.14 5.81 -20.98
C ILE A 757 -11.90 4.67 -20.29
N ALA A 758 -11.67 4.54 -19.00
CA ALA A 758 -12.39 3.57 -18.18
C ALA A 758 -13.88 3.94 -18.01
N GLY A 759 -14.73 2.94 -17.92
CA GLY A 759 -16.18 3.08 -17.77
C GLY A 759 -16.92 2.69 -19.05
N ASP A 760 -18.25 2.77 -18.98
CA ASP A 760 -19.11 2.40 -20.11
C ASP A 760 -19.37 3.61 -21.03
N PRO A 761 -18.96 3.54 -22.32
CA PRO A 761 -19.19 4.63 -23.28
C PRO A 761 -20.69 4.95 -23.49
N GLU A 762 -21.56 3.93 -23.46
CA GLU A 762 -23.00 4.10 -23.66
C GLU A 762 -23.63 4.88 -22.51
N GLU A 763 -23.07 4.74 -21.29
CA GLU A 763 -23.48 5.47 -20.09
C GLU A 763 -22.68 6.79 -19.88
N GLY A 764 -21.80 7.16 -20.83
CA GLY A 764 -20.99 8.38 -20.77
C GLY A 764 -19.78 8.29 -19.84
N PHE A 765 -19.26 7.07 -19.63
CA PHE A 765 -18.07 6.71 -18.87
C PHE A 765 -18.16 6.92 -17.34
N THR A 766 -18.82 7.97 -16.87
CA THR A 766 -18.87 8.31 -15.45
C THR A 766 -20.19 8.95 -15.04
N GLU A 767 -20.60 8.66 -13.82
CA GLU A 767 -21.72 9.29 -13.11
C GLU A 767 -21.23 10.25 -12.02
N THR A 768 -19.91 10.52 -11.94
CA THR A 768 -19.30 11.37 -10.90
C THR A 768 -18.44 12.49 -11.51
N HIS A 769 -17.56 13.08 -10.69
CA HIS A 769 -16.59 14.09 -11.10
C HIS A 769 -15.30 13.50 -11.66
N GLN A 770 -15.13 12.17 -11.61
CA GLN A 770 -13.88 11.49 -11.96
C GLN A 770 -13.91 10.94 -13.37
N VAL A 771 -12.76 11.01 -14.02
CA VAL A 771 -12.46 10.35 -15.30
C VAL A 771 -11.16 9.58 -15.11
N VAL A 772 -11.12 8.34 -15.54
CA VAL A 772 -9.91 7.49 -15.46
C VAL A 772 -9.43 7.20 -16.88
N VAL A 773 -8.17 7.52 -17.15
CA VAL A 773 -7.51 7.31 -18.43
C VAL A 773 -6.48 6.20 -18.28
N ASN A 774 -6.58 5.16 -19.09
CA ASN A 774 -5.59 4.09 -19.13
C ASN A 774 -4.45 4.51 -20.07
N VAL A 775 -3.24 4.65 -19.55
CA VAL A 775 -2.06 5.05 -20.32
C VAL A 775 -1.09 3.89 -20.56
N GLY A 776 -1.46 2.70 -20.10
CA GLY A 776 -0.70 1.47 -20.23
C GLY A 776 0.06 1.12 -18.95
N TYR A 777 0.26 -0.16 -18.77
CA TYR A 777 0.86 -0.76 -17.58
C TYR A 777 2.17 -0.07 -17.16
N GLY A 778 2.23 0.41 -15.91
CA GLY A 778 3.39 1.08 -15.33
C GLY A 778 3.73 2.46 -15.88
N LYS A 779 2.95 3.02 -16.84
CA LYS A 779 3.25 4.31 -17.49
C LYS A 779 2.63 5.51 -16.78
N GLY A 780 1.77 5.29 -15.79
CA GLY A 780 1.11 6.36 -15.06
C GLY A 780 2.08 7.43 -14.51
N PRO A 781 3.17 7.06 -13.80
CA PRO A 781 4.15 8.01 -13.28
C PRO A 781 4.81 8.86 -14.37
N GLU A 782 5.26 8.24 -15.47
CA GLU A 782 5.91 8.95 -16.59
C GLU A 782 4.95 9.95 -17.24
N VAL A 783 3.71 9.51 -17.50
CA VAL A 783 2.72 10.36 -18.17
C VAL A 783 2.24 11.48 -17.27
N SER A 784 2.02 11.24 -15.99
CA SER A 784 1.64 12.29 -15.04
C SER A 784 2.72 13.35 -14.89
N SER A 785 4.00 12.96 -14.83
CA SER A 785 5.13 13.92 -14.80
C SER A 785 5.22 14.76 -16.07
N ARG A 786 4.94 14.17 -17.25
CA ARG A 786 4.87 14.96 -18.49
C ARG A 786 3.71 15.95 -18.51
N LEU A 787 2.56 15.56 -17.98
CA LEU A 787 1.42 16.46 -17.83
C LEU A 787 1.74 17.62 -16.89
N GLU A 788 2.36 17.34 -15.75
CA GLU A 788 2.77 18.35 -14.78
C GLU A 788 3.80 19.32 -15.36
N ALA A 789 4.80 18.83 -16.12
CA ALA A 789 5.74 19.68 -16.86
C ALA A 789 5.04 20.61 -17.85
N ASN A 790 3.82 20.28 -18.27
CA ASN A 790 2.92 21.08 -19.11
C ASN A 790 1.83 21.82 -18.30
N HIS A 791 1.99 21.94 -16.99
CA HIS A 791 1.05 22.63 -16.08
C HIS A 791 -0.35 21.98 -16.00
N ILE A 792 -0.46 20.70 -16.28
CA ILE A 792 -1.68 19.90 -16.07
C ILE A 792 -1.39 18.92 -14.95
N ILE A 793 -2.04 19.08 -13.80
CA ILE A 793 -1.77 18.30 -12.60
C ILE A 793 -2.84 17.23 -12.44
N CYS A 794 -2.41 15.99 -12.33
CA CYS A 794 -3.26 14.84 -12.04
C CYS A 794 -2.54 13.87 -11.10
N ASN A 795 -3.23 12.83 -10.64
CA ASN A 795 -2.54 11.73 -9.98
C ASN A 795 -2.67 10.44 -10.79
N TYR A 796 -1.61 9.63 -10.75
CA TYR A 796 -1.67 8.28 -11.28
C TYR A 796 -2.20 7.30 -10.24
N GLN A 797 -2.81 6.22 -10.72
CA GLN A 797 -3.42 5.19 -9.91
C GLN A 797 -3.30 3.84 -10.62
N ALA A 798 -3.17 2.75 -9.87
CA ALA A 798 -3.33 1.43 -10.43
C ALA A 798 -4.77 1.23 -10.91
N THR A 799 -4.92 0.69 -12.11
CA THR A 799 -6.22 0.26 -12.64
C THR A 799 -6.64 -1.09 -12.04
N PRO A 800 -7.90 -1.51 -12.19
CA PRO A 800 -8.39 -2.75 -11.57
C PRO A 800 -7.65 -4.04 -11.92
N ASP A 801 -6.90 -4.05 -13.02
CA ASP A 801 -6.16 -5.21 -13.50
C ASP A 801 -4.64 -5.13 -13.20
N GLU A 802 -4.23 -4.19 -12.36
CA GLU A 802 -2.83 -3.94 -12.01
C GLU A 802 -2.54 -4.24 -10.54
N GLU A 803 -1.27 -4.52 -10.22
CA GLU A 803 -0.84 -5.03 -8.90
C GLU A 803 -0.70 -3.95 -7.82
N GLY A 804 -0.92 -2.69 -8.15
CA GLY A 804 -0.84 -1.57 -7.23
C GLY A 804 0.02 -0.41 -7.74
N PHE A 805 0.36 0.52 -6.88
CA PHE A 805 1.00 1.81 -7.24
C PHE A 805 2.27 1.69 -8.08
N THR A 806 3.03 0.63 -7.91
CA THR A 806 4.29 0.42 -8.64
C THR A 806 4.09 0.03 -10.11
N ALA A 807 2.89 -0.43 -10.44
CA ALA A 807 2.51 -0.82 -11.80
C ALA A 807 1.42 0.09 -12.38
N ALA A 808 1.18 1.25 -11.72
CA ALA A 808 0.08 2.14 -12.05
C ALA A 808 0.10 2.59 -13.53
N GLY A 809 -0.91 2.20 -14.27
CA GLY A 809 -1.12 2.54 -15.68
C GLY A 809 -2.35 3.43 -15.91
N GLY A 810 -3.01 3.87 -14.85
CA GLY A 810 -4.14 4.79 -14.92
C GLY A 810 -3.78 6.20 -14.48
N LEU A 811 -4.39 7.19 -15.12
CA LEU A 811 -4.46 8.56 -14.63
C LEU A 811 -5.86 8.81 -14.10
N ARG A 812 -5.95 9.28 -12.86
CA ARG A 812 -7.22 9.67 -12.25
C ARG A 812 -7.38 11.18 -12.34
N LEU A 813 -8.35 11.62 -13.12
CA LEU A 813 -8.66 13.03 -13.39
C LEU A 813 -9.97 13.42 -12.69
N GLY A 814 -10.05 14.64 -12.20
CA GLY A 814 -11.24 15.21 -11.57
C GLY A 814 -11.56 16.58 -12.13
N VAL A 815 -12.82 16.83 -12.44
CA VAL A 815 -13.26 18.11 -13.03
C VAL A 815 -13.76 19.12 -11.99
N ALA A 816 -13.92 18.71 -10.72
CA ALA A 816 -14.65 19.50 -9.71
C ALA A 816 -14.01 20.86 -9.44
N GLU A 817 -12.69 20.94 -9.27
CA GLU A 817 -12.01 22.21 -8.98
C GLU A 817 -12.08 23.17 -10.17
N MET A 818 -11.80 22.68 -11.38
CA MET A 818 -11.82 23.55 -12.57
C MET A 818 -13.25 23.95 -12.95
N THR A 819 -14.26 23.14 -12.62
CA THR A 819 -15.67 23.56 -12.68
C THR A 819 -15.94 24.74 -11.74
N ARG A 820 -15.38 24.72 -10.53
CA ARG A 820 -15.47 25.84 -9.59
C ARG A 820 -14.77 27.11 -10.09
N PHE A 821 -13.73 26.98 -10.88
CA PHE A 821 -13.11 28.11 -11.60
C PHE A 821 -13.86 28.49 -12.87
N GLY A 822 -15.00 27.88 -13.15
CA GLY A 822 -15.89 28.25 -14.23
C GLY A 822 -15.64 27.58 -15.58
N MET A 823 -14.75 26.57 -15.65
CA MET A 823 -14.63 25.77 -16.85
C MET A 823 -15.93 25.05 -17.16
N ASP A 824 -16.33 25.12 -18.42
CA ASP A 824 -17.52 24.47 -18.98
C ASP A 824 -17.11 23.32 -19.88
N GLU A 825 -18.10 22.65 -20.48
CA GLU A 825 -17.91 21.50 -21.37
C GLU A 825 -16.95 21.81 -22.53
N ALA A 826 -17.05 23.01 -23.13
CA ALA A 826 -16.19 23.42 -24.26
C ALA A 826 -14.73 23.60 -23.80
N ALA A 827 -14.51 24.17 -22.63
CA ALA A 827 -13.17 24.30 -22.07
C ALA A 827 -12.54 22.93 -21.71
N PHE A 828 -13.34 21.97 -21.21
CA PHE A 828 -12.87 20.61 -20.96
C PHE A 828 -12.60 19.84 -22.28
N GLN A 829 -13.35 20.11 -23.37
CA GLN A 829 -13.03 19.55 -24.68
C GLN A 829 -11.69 20.09 -25.22
N GLU A 830 -11.44 21.42 -25.09
CA GLU A 830 -10.15 22.02 -25.42
C GLU A 830 -9.01 21.39 -24.62
N LEU A 831 -9.21 21.21 -23.30
CA LEU A 831 -8.24 20.57 -22.41
C LEU A 831 -7.96 19.11 -22.81
N ALA A 832 -8.98 18.36 -23.25
CA ALA A 832 -8.81 16.99 -23.71
C ALA A 832 -7.85 16.91 -24.92
N GLY A 833 -7.94 17.85 -25.82
CA GLY A 833 -7.00 17.97 -26.95
C GLY A 833 -5.56 18.20 -26.48
N LEU A 834 -5.37 19.12 -25.53
CA LEU A 834 -4.04 19.40 -24.96
C LEU A 834 -3.46 18.18 -24.23
N ILE A 835 -4.29 17.45 -23.46
CA ILE A 835 -3.87 16.20 -22.81
C ILE A 835 -3.45 15.16 -23.84
N ARG A 836 -4.22 14.97 -24.90
CA ARG A 836 -3.87 14.06 -25.98
C ARG A 836 -2.53 14.42 -26.60
N ASP A 837 -2.28 15.70 -26.88
CA ASP A 837 -1.03 16.17 -27.47
C ASP A 837 0.19 15.88 -26.57
N VAL A 838 0.03 15.98 -25.23
CA VAL A 838 1.08 15.59 -24.27
C VAL A 838 1.24 14.07 -24.19
N VAL A 839 0.12 13.32 -24.11
CA VAL A 839 0.16 11.88 -23.87
C VAL A 839 0.63 11.12 -25.10
N VAL A 840 0.09 11.44 -26.26
CA VAL A 840 0.33 10.73 -27.53
C VAL A 840 1.50 11.33 -28.29
N ASP A 841 1.45 12.63 -28.57
CA ASP A 841 2.41 13.31 -29.45
C ASP A 841 3.65 13.82 -28.71
N ARG A 842 3.65 13.76 -27.36
CA ARG A 842 4.72 14.27 -26.48
C ARG A 842 5.05 15.75 -26.75
N SER A 843 4.05 16.53 -27.11
CA SER A 843 4.17 17.95 -27.43
C SER A 843 4.30 18.81 -26.20
N ASP A 844 5.00 19.95 -26.33
CA ASP A 844 5.00 21.01 -25.32
C ASP A 844 3.78 21.92 -25.52
N VAL A 845 2.85 21.89 -24.58
CA VAL A 845 1.60 22.66 -24.61
C VAL A 845 1.50 23.72 -23.50
N ARG A 846 2.60 24.01 -22.80
CA ARG A 846 2.63 24.90 -21.61
C ARG A 846 1.94 26.24 -21.87
N GLU A 847 2.22 26.88 -23.01
CA GLU A 847 1.62 28.19 -23.32
C GLU A 847 0.13 28.11 -23.62
N ALA A 848 -0.31 27.03 -24.27
CA ALA A 848 -1.73 26.78 -24.51
C ALA A 848 -2.50 26.50 -23.21
N VAL A 849 -1.92 25.70 -22.31
CA VAL A 849 -2.49 25.44 -20.98
C VAL A 849 -2.60 26.73 -20.18
N ARG A 850 -1.55 27.57 -20.17
CA ARG A 850 -1.61 28.88 -19.50
C ARG A 850 -2.64 29.81 -20.13
N ALA A 851 -2.78 29.81 -21.45
CA ALA A 851 -3.80 30.60 -22.13
C ALA A 851 -5.22 30.14 -21.76
N LEU A 852 -5.44 28.83 -21.74
CA LEU A 852 -6.70 28.24 -21.28
C LEU A 852 -6.98 28.62 -19.81
N ARG A 853 -6.01 28.41 -18.90
CA ARG A 853 -6.15 28.69 -17.48
C ARG A 853 -6.47 30.15 -17.18
N LYS A 854 -5.87 31.10 -17.90
CA LYS A 854 -6.11 32.56 -17.74
C LYS A 854 -7.56 32.98 -17.96
N ARG A 855 -8.36 32.20 -18.65
CA ARG A 855 -9.80 32.47 -18.87
C ARG A 855 -10.65 32.13 -17.64
N PHE A 856 -10.09 31.34 -16.67
CA PHE A 856 -10.80 30.72 -15.57
C PHE A 856 -10.04 30.92 -14.24
N LEU A 857 -9.85 32.16 -13.83
CA LEU A 857 -9.13 32.52 -12.57
C LEU A 857 -10.05 32.81 -11.41
N GLU A 858 -11.30 33.18 -11.68
CA GLU A 858 -12.27 33.57 -10.67
C GLU A 858 -13.01 32.33 -10.13
N LEU A 859 -13.02 32.19 -8.81
CA LEU A 859 -13.72 31.09 -8.16
C LEU A 859 -15.24 31.37 -8.14
N ARG A 860 -16.04 30.39 -8.55
CA ARG A 860 -17.50 30.42 -8.54
C ARG A 860 -18.05 29.55 -7.42
N TYR A 861 -19.37 29.60 -7.23
CA TYR A 861 -20.09 28.84 -6.21
C TYR A 861 -19.57 29.16 -4.80
N CYS A 862 -19.34 30.45 -4.55
CA CYS A 862 -18.97 31.03 -3.27
C CYS A 862 -19.59 32.42 -3.12
N PHE A 863 -19.76 32.88 -1.90
CA PHE A 863 -20.25 34.24 -1.63
C PHE A 863 -19.16 35.28 -1.97
N ARG A 864 -19.58 36.43 -2.51
CA ARG A 864 -18.67 37.53 -2.85
C ARG A 864 -18.41 38.39 -1.61
N GLU A 865 -17.19 38.85 -1.43
CA GLU A 865 -16.78 39.66 -0.28
C GLU A 865 -17.51 40.99 -0.21
N GLU A 866 -17.83 41.58 -1.37
CA GLU A 866 -18.52 42.87 -1.48
C GLU A 866 -19.94 42.83 -0.92
N ALA A 867 -20.51 41.65 -0.76
CA ALA A 867 -21.86 41.49 -0.16
C ALA A 867 -21.91 41.72 1.36
N PHE A 868 -20.75 41.90 2.03
CA PHE A 868 -20.65 41.93 3.50
C PHE A 868 -20.21 43.28 4.09
N ASP A 869 -20.49 44.40 3.39
CA ASP A 869 -20.41 45.78 3.92
C ASP A 869 -19.12 46.11 4.71
N GLY A 870 -17.98 45.62 4.26
CA GLY A 870 -16.70 45.93 4.91
C GLY A 870 -16.30 45.00 6.05
N LEU A 871 -17.15 44.07 6.50
CA LEU A 871 -16.79 43.09 7.55
C LEU A 871 -15.60 42.22 7.18
N VAL A 872 -15.43 41.87 5.90
CA VAL A 872 -14.31 41.08 5.41
C VAL A 872 -13.01 41.83 5.57
N GLN A 873 -13.00 43.15 5.29
CA GLN A 873 -11.84 44.03 5.50
C GLN A 873 -11.48 44.14 6.98
N GLU A 874 -12.48 44.22 7.88
CA GLU A 874 -12.23 44.18 9.31
C GLU A 874 -11.59 42.88 9.75
N LEU A 875 -12.05 41.72 9.25
CA LEU A 875 -11.44 40.44 9.54
C LEU A 875 -10.00 40.36 9.04
N HIS A 876 -9.70 40.88 7.84
CA HIS A 876 -8.33 40.94 7.33
C HIS A 876 -7.43 41.85 8.19
N ALA A 877 -7.96 42.93 8.74
CA ALA A 877 -7.22 43.81 9.64
C ALA A 877 -6.89 43.15 10.98
N LEU A 878 -7.68 42.22 11.46
CA LEU A 878 -7.48 41.49 12.71
C LEU A 878 -6.44 40.38 12.62
N ILE A 879 -6.04 39.94 11.42
CA ILE A 879 -4.97 38.94 11.22
C ILE A 879 -3.57 39.54 11.35
N ARG A 880 -3.41 40.85 11.28
CA ARG A 880 -2.13 41.60 11.29
C ARG A 880 -1.51 41.68 12.67
#